data_5f47e52e4b45c2ccab3d0fe3262d2ac9
#
_entry.id   5f47e52e4b45c2ccab3d0fe3262d2ac9
#
_cell.length_a   1.000
_cell.length_b   1.000
_cell.length_c   1.000
_cell.angle_alpha   90.00
_cell.angle_beta   90.00
_cell.angle_gamma   90.00
#
_symmetry.space_group_name_H-M   'P 1'
#
loop_
_entity.id
_entity.type
_entity.pdbx_description
1 polymer ?
#
loop_
_entity_poly.entity_id
_entity_poly.type
_entity_poly.pdbx_seq_one_letter_code
_entity_poly.pdbx_strand_id
1 'polypeptide(L)'
;LTTQPTTAGEPWRDPAADPGERVRVLMARMTLREKLAQLYGVWVGIDSGGEMAPHQHDFVDAAVDLDDLVRHGIGQLTRAFGTRPVDPVIGARSLARTQRQIVTSSRFGIPAVVHEECLTGLAAWQATIYPAPLSWGATFDPDLVRRMAARIGRTMRGLGVHQGLAPVLDVARDLRWGRVEETIGEDPYLVGTIGSAYVAGLESAGIVATLKHFVGYSASRAGRNLAPVSAGPREIADVLLPPFELALRAGARSVMNAYTDTDGVPSAADTTLLTDLLRDTYGFDGTVVADYFSVAFLHRLHGVAADRGDAARQALTAGIDVELPTMDCYGEPLLAAVEGGAVDVAAVDRALERVLRQKCELGLLDADWAPEVPEEIDLDDAESRALAREVAERSIVLLHNDGTLPLAPGSGIAVVGPRADTPGAMLGCYSFPLHVGVHHPDVPFGVSVPTVLEALRASYDVTYALGCPVTGGDDDGIAEAVAACAEASVCVAVLGDRAGLFGGGTSGEGCDAPDLRLPGRQEELLDALLDTGKPVVLVLLSGRPYELSRQLPRLAAVVCGFYPGEEGAPALADVLSGRLNPAGRLPVSFPAAGASQPSTYLSAPLGRRSEVSTVDPTALFPFGHGLSYAPVTWLDVSATGSLWPTDGVCRVRVTLRNDHQRETSEVVQVYLHDPVAEVARPERQLVAARRVTVAPGATTVLDIALHADLTSYTGRAGRRQVDPGDVELRVGTSSEEIVATLHCTLTGPRRFVGFDRVLAPEFSS
;
A
#
# COMPACT_ATOMS: atom_id res chain seq x y z
N LEU A 1 10.57 43.78 23.31
CA LEU A 1 9.47 43.38 24.21
C LEU A 1 8.19 43.38 23.38
N THR A 2 7.93 42.32 22.64
CA THR A 2 6.65 42.03 21.99
C THR A 2 5.77 41.37 23.01
N THR A 3 4.74 42.08 23.45
CA THR A 3 3.67 41.55 24.29
C THR A 3 2.96 40.43 23.57
N GLN A 4 3.04 39.19 24.09
CA GLN A 4 2.14 38.11 23.70
C GLN A 4 0.69 38.57 23.94
N PRO A 5 -0.24 38.36 23.01
CA PRO A 5 -1.66 38.59 23.24
C PRO A 5 -2.13 37.65 24.35
N THR A 6 -2.76 38.20 25.35
CA THR A 6 -3.38 37.44 26.45
C THR A 6 -4.53 36.59 25.89
N THR A 7 -4.51 35.28 26.13
CA THR A 7 -5.50 34.25 25.71
C THR A 7 -6.91 34.46 26.32
N ALA A 8 -7.15 35.52 27.04
CA ALA A 8 -8.42 35.81 27.71
C ALA A 8 -9.64 35.98 26.78
N GLY A 9 -9.46 36.05 25.47
CA GLY A 9 -10.53 36.16 24.46
C GLY A 9 -10.70 34.95 23.53
N GLU A 10 -9.78 33.97 23.58
CA GLU A 10 -9.73 32.83 22.62
C GLU A 10 -9.58 31.45 23.31
N PRO A 11 -10.63 31.02 24.04
CA PRO A 11 -10.55 29.80 24.86
C PRO A 11 -10.30 28.52 24.02
N TRP A 12 -10.55 28.52 22.71
CA TRP A 12 -10.24 27.42 21.82
C TRP A 12 -8.73 27.19 21.57
N ARG A 13 -7.88 28.17 21.95
CA ARG A 13 -6.42 28.10 21.81
C ARG A 13 -5.70 27.58 23.06
N ASP A 14 -6.41 27.33 24.15
CA ASP A 14 -5.82 26.80 25.38
C ASP A 14 -5.55 25.30 25.26
N PRO A 15 -4.27 24.84 25.13
CA PRO A 15 -3.96 23.42 25.00
C PRO A 15 -4.30 22.58 26.23
N ALA A 16 -4.54 23.21 27.38
CA ALA A 16 -4.95 22.51 28.60
C ALA A 16 -6.47 22.25 28.66
N ALA A 17 -7.27 22.91 27.82
CA ALA A 17 -8.71 22.71 27.76
C ALA A 17 -9.09 21.43 26.97
N ASP A 18 -10.25 20.88 27.33
CA ASP A 18 -10.77 19.69 26.62
C ASP A 18 -10.92 19.95 25.11
N PRO A 19 -10.41 19.08 24.23
CA PRO A 19 -10.48 19.27 22.78
C PRO A 19 -11.89 19.46 22.24
N GLY A 20 -12.89 18.73 22.75
CA GLY A 20 -14.28 18.86 22.33
C GLY A 20 -14.86 20.21 22.72
N GLU A 21 -14.51 20.73 23.90
CA GLU A 21 -14.92 22.07 24.35
C GLU A 21 -14.26 23.16 23.50
N ARG A 22 -12.97 23.04 23.19
CA ARG A 22 -12.24 23.94 22.29
C ARG A 22 -12.94 24.06 20.95
N VAL A 23 -13.23 22.92 20.34
CA VAL A 23 -13.90 22.81 19.03
C VAL A 23 -15.30 23.42 19.08
N ARG A 24 -16.09 23.06 20.08
CA ARG A 24 -17.47 23.58 20.25
C ARG A 24 -17.52 25.12 20.37
N VAL A 25 -16.62 25.69 21.16
CA VAL A 25 -16.55 27.16 21.35
C VAL A 25 -16.12 27.87 20.08
N LEU A 26 -15.19 27.28 19.32
CA LEU A 26 -14.72 27.80 18.01
C LEU A 26 -15.85 27.77 16.97
N MET A 27 -16.49 26.62 16.78
CA MET A 27 -17.57 26.41 15.82
C MET A 27 -18.73 27.37 16.02
N ALA A 28 -19.10 27.66 17.29
CA ALA A 28 -20.19 28.57 17.62
C ALA A 28 -19.94 30.03 17.18
N ARG A 29 -18.70 30.38 16.84
CA ARG A 29 -18.31 31.73 16.40
C ARG A 29 -18.09 31.84 14.91
N MET A 30 -18.02 30.70 14.20
CA MET A 30 -17.75 30.66 12.75
C MET A 30 -19.00 30.96 11.93
N THR A 31 -18.81 31.78 10.89
CA THR A 31 -19.80 31.95 9.81
C THR A 31 -19.86 30.68 8.94
N LEU A 32 -20.91 30.50 8.17
CA LEU A 32 -21.03 29.34 7.27
C LEU A 32 -19.84 29.25 6.31
N ARG A 33 -19.40 30.36 5.69
CA ARG A 33 -18.24 30.39 4.81
C ARG A 33 -16.94 29.95 5.49
N GLU A 34 -16.72 30.38 6.74
CA GLU A 34 -15.55 29.95 7.51
C GLU A 34 -15.61 28.48 7.90
N LYS A 35 -16.81 27.94 8.15
CA LYS A 35 -17.03 26.50 8.36
C LYS A 35 -16.68 25.70 7.12
N LEU A 36 -17.26 26.09 5.97
CA LEU A 36 -17.01 25.40 4.68
C LEU A 36 -15.53 25.48 4.27
N ALA A 37 -14.85 26.59 4.53
CA ALA A 37 -13.43 26.76 4.23
C ALA A 37 -12.53 25.72 4.91
N GLN A 38 -12.97 25.09 6.00
CA GLN A 38 -12.24 24.02 6.66
C GLN A 38 -12.49 22.64 6.04
N LEU A 39 -13.49 22.49 5.14
CA LEU A 39 -13.94 21.21 4.60
C LEU A 39 -13.42 20.92 3.19
N TYR A 40 -12.47 21.67 2.68
CA TYR A 40 -11.84 21.42 1.38
C TYR A 40 -10.34 21.66 1.39
N GLY A 41 -9.66 21.02 0.44
CA GLY A 41 -8.27 21.28 0.14
C GLY A 41 -8.07 22.40 -0.90
N VAL A 42 -6.83 22.85 -1.02
CA VAL A 42 -6.35 23.68 -2.13
C VAL A 42 -5.07 23.03 -2.66
N TRP A 43 -5.12 22.59 -3.92
CA TRP A 43 -3.95 22.01 -4.55
C TRP A 43 -2.97 23.10 -4.91
N VAL A 44 -1.75 23.00 -4.40
CA VAL A 44 -0.71 24.01 -4.56
C VAL A 44 0.56 23.41 -5.17
N GLY A 45 1.36 24.25 -5.79
CA GLY A 45 2.71 23.92 -6.23
C GLY A 45 3.67 25.03 -5.81
N ILE A 46 4.89 24.68 -5.45
CA ILE A 46 5.96 25.61 -5.12
C ILE A 46 6.96 25.60 -6.26
N ASP A 47 7.25 26.75 -6.83
CA ASP A 47 8.25 26.89 -7.88
C ASP A 47 9.69 26.91 -7.32
N SER A 48 10.69 26.91 -8.20
CA SER A 48 12.10 26.95 -7.83
C SER A 48 12.53 28.23 -7.09
N GLY A 49 11.75 29.31 -7.22
CA GLY A 49 11.93 30.56 -6.48
C GLY A 49 11.31 30.55 -5.10
N GLY A 50 10.51 29.53 -4.78
CA GLY A 50 9.79 29.40 -3.52
C GLY A 50 8.44 30.13 -3.51
N GLU A 51 7.88 30.50 -4.66
CA GLU A 51 6.52 31.02 -4.75
C GLU A 51 5.52 29.87 -4.76
N MET A 52 4.55 29.91 -3.82
CA MET A 52 3.45 28.94 -3.76
C MET A 52 2.24 29.50 -4.51
N ALA A 53 1.72 28.73 -5.45
CA ALA A 53 0.54 29.08 -6.20
C ALA A 53 -0.41 27.87 -6.35
N PRO A 54 -1.73 28.08 -6.52
CA PRO A 54 -2.66 27.03 -6.86
C PRO A 54 -2.25 26.30 -8.15
N HIS A 55 -2.34 24.96 -8.12
CA HIS A 55 -2.07 24.12 -9.27
C HIS A 55 -3.30 24.06 -10.17
N GLN A 56 -3.11 24.32 -11.46
CA GLN A 56 -4.18 24.21 -12.46
C GLN A 56 -4.32 22.73 -12.90
N HIS A 57 -5.53 22.23 -12.98
CA HIS A 57 -5.81 20.87 -13.42
C HIS A 57 -7.04 20.88 -14.34
N ASP A 58 -7.09 19.97 -15.34
CA ASP A 58 -8.14 19.88 -16.35
C ASP A 58 -9.54 19.62 -15.78
N PHE A 59 -9.62 19.07 -14.57
CA PHE A 59 -10.90 18.86 -13.87
C PHE A 59 -11.40 20.09 -13.08
N VAL A 60 -10.65 21.20 -13.06
CA VAL A 60 -11.03 22.42 -12.32
C VAL A 60 -11.35 23.54 -13.29
N ASP A 61 -12.59 23.96 -13.36
CA ASP A 61 -13.08 24.96 -14.33
C ASP A 61 -12.73 26.40 -13.96
N ALA A 62 -12.41 26.69 -12.69
CA ALA A 62 -12.14 28.04 -12.21
C ALA A 62 -10.73 28.18 -11.65
N ALA A 63 -10.07 29.29 -12.01
CA ALA A 63 -8.83 29.68 -11.36
C ALA A 63 -9.10 29.97 -9.87
N VAL A 64 -8.32 29.36 -8.99
CA VAL A 64 -8.38 29.59 -7.54
C VAL A 64 -7.48 30.76 -7.19
N ASP A 65 -8.04 31.79 -6.56
CA ASP A 65 -7.27 32.91 -5.99
C ASP A 65 -6.95 32.57 -4.52
N LEU A 66 -5.67 32.29 -4.25
CA LEU A 66 -5.22 31.94 -2.90
C LEU A 66 -5.41 33.08 -1.90
N ASP A 67 -5.18 34.35 -2.32
CA ASP A 67 -5.34 35.53 -1.48
C ASP A 67 -6.80 35.77 -1.07
N ASP A 68 -7.75 35.37 -1.88
CA ASP A 68 -9.18 35.42 -1.54
C ASP A 68 -9.57 34.30 -0.57
N LEU A 69 -9.08 33.08 -0.82
CA LEU A 69 -9.39 31.92 0.04
C LEU A 69 -8.87 32.09 1.47
N VAL A 70 -7.62 32.59 1.65
CA VAL A 70 -7.01 32.74 2.99
C VAL A 70 -7.82 33.63 3.93
N ARG A 71 -8.69 34.51 3.43
CA ARG A 71 -9.53 35.39 4.26
C ARG A 71 -10.55 34.61 5.09
N HIS A 72 -11.01 33.48 4.57
CA HIS A 72 -11.98 32.60 5.27
C HIS A 72 -11.30 31.42 5.95
N GLY A 73 -10.00 31.23 5.73
CA GLY A 73 -9.21 30.08 6.14
C GLY A 73 -9.15 29.00 5.05
N ILE A 74 -8.29 28.01 5.27
CA ILE A 74 -8.13 26.85 4.38
C ILE A 74 -8.10 25.59 5.21
N GLY A 75 -8.87 24.58 4.80
CA GLY A 75 -8.92 23.26 5.45
C GLY A 75 -7.60 22.54 5.31
N GLN A 76 -7.18 22.29 4.06
CA GLN A 76 -5.95 21.56 3.73
C GLN A 76 -5.16 22.22 2.60
N LEU A 77 -3.84 22.06 2.61
CA LEU A 77 -2.94 22.29 1.48
C LEU A 77 -2.53 20.94 0.89
N THR A 78 -2.85 20.76 -0.39
CA THR A 78 -2.62 19.51 -1.11
C THR A 78 -1.26 19.52 -1.77
N ARG A 79 -0.38 18.57 -1.41
CA ARG A 79 0.85 18.20 -2.11
C ARG A 79 1.80 19.38 -2.38
N ALA A 80 2.08 20.16 -1.34
CA ALA A 80 3.01 21.30 -1.44
C ALA A 80 4.39 20.90 -1.98
N PHE A 81 4.90 19.71 -1.62
CA PHE A 81 6.19 19.17 -2.10
C PHE A 81 6.01 18.17 -3.25
N GLY A 82 4.85 17.52 -3.33
CA GLY A 82 4.57 16.46 -4.29
C GLY A 82 3.92 16.93 -5.60
N THR A 83 3.92 18.23 -5.91
CA THR A 83 3.36 18.78 -7.15
C THR A 83 4.45 19.13 -8.17
N ARG A 84 5.59 19.62 -7.72
CA ARG A 84 6.74 20.02 -8.55
C ARG A 84 8.06 19.72 -7.84
N PRO A 85 9.16 19.54 -8.59
CA PRO A 85 10.49 19.49 -7.99
C PRO A 85 10.81 20.84 -7.31
N VAL A 86 11.06 20.79 -6.01
CA VAL A 86 11.45 21.95 -5.21
C VAL A 86 12.54 21.53 -4.22
N ASP A 87 13.54 22.39 -4.05
CA ASP A 87 14.53 22.20 -2.99
C ASP A 87 13.83 22.13 -1.62
N PRO A 88 14.13 21.13 -0.78
CA PRO A 88 13.42 20.93 0.49
C PRO A 88 13.44 22.13 1.43
N VAL A 89 14.57 22.86 1.48
CA VAL A 89 14.70 24.06 2.34
C VAL A 89 13.87 25.22 1.79
N ILE A 90 13.89 25.42 0.48
CA ILE A 90 13.07 26.44 -0.21
C ILE A 90 11.59 26.08 0.01
N GLY A 91 11.21 24.82 -0.19
CA GLY A 91 9.85 24.32 0.00
C GLY A 91 9.34 24.55 1.42
N ALA A 92 10.12 24.14 2.44
CA ALA A 92 9.75 24.31 3.84
C ALA A 92 9.58 25.79 4.25
N ARG A 93 10.47 26.67 3.76
CA ARG A 93 10.35 28.12 3.98
C ARG A 93 9.12 28.70 3.30
N SER A 94 8.81 28.25 2.09
CA SER A 94 7.61 28.67 1.36
C SER A 94 6.35 28.24 2.08
N LEU A 95 6.26 26.95 2.47
CA LEU A 95 5.13 26.42 3.25
C LEU A 95 4.94 27.19 4.55
N ALA A 96 6.00 27.45 5.31
CA ALA A 96 5.93 28.21 6.55
C ALA A 96 5.44 29.65 6.33
N ARG A 97 5.80 30.28 5.23
CA ARG A 97 5.32 31.62 4.85
C ARG A 97 3.84 31.59 4.53
N THR A 98 3.38 30.63 3.74
CA THR A 98 1.97 30.46 3.39
C THR A 98 1.11 30.14 4.61
N GLN A 99 1.58 29.27 5.49
CA GLN A 99 0.88 28.99 6.76
C GLN A 99 0.74 30.26 7.64
N ARG A 100 1.79 31.09 7.73
CA ARG A 100 1.69 32.40 8.43
C ARG A 100 0.68 33.31 7.74
N GLN A 101 0.63 33.36 6.42
CA GLN A 101 -0.35 34.14 5.66
C GLN A 101 -1.78 33.68 5.99
N ILE A 102 -2.05 32.36 5.98
CA ILE A 102 -3.34 31.80 6.35
C ILE A 102 -3.74 32.24 7.75
N VAL A 103 -2.82 32.10 8.71
CA VAL A 103 -3.06 32.47 10.12
C VAL A 103 -3.31 33.97 10.31
N THR A 104 -2.55 34.84 9.63
CA THR A 104 -2.65 36.29 9.82
C THR A 104 -3.80 36.93 9.02
N SER A 105 -4.23 36.31 7.93
CA SER A 105 -5.26 36.86 7.04
C SER A 105 -6.68 36.37 7.39
N SER A 106 -6.81 35.26 8.13
CA SER A 106 -8.12 34.72 8.55
C SER A 106 -8.48 35.15 9.99
N ARG A 107 -9.78 35.27 10.25
CA ARG A 107 -10.30 35.77 11.53
C ARG A 107 -9.92 34.89 12.73
N PHE A 108 -9.87 33.58 12.55
CA PHE A 108 -9.58 32.63 13.62
C PHE A 108 -8.12 32.17 13.63
N GLY A 109 -7.34 32.49 12.60
CA GLY A 109 -5.93 32.13 12.52
C GLY A 109 -5.69 30.61 12.60
N ILE A 110 -6.52 29.81 11.94
CA ILE A 110 -6.41 28.35 11.93
C ILE A 110 -5.47 27.93 10.79
N PRO A 111 -4.34 27.24 11.06
CA PRO A 111 -3.48 26.71 10.01
C PRO A 111 -4.16 25.64 9.17
N ALA A 112 -3.71 25.46 7.93
CA ALA A 112 -4.13 24.34 7.10
C ALA A 112 -3.46 23.04 7.50
N VAL A 113 -4.15 21.91 7.40
CA VAL A 113 -3.51 20.60 7.36
C VAL A 113 -2.75 20.48 6.05
N VAL A 114 -1.51 19.99 6.08
CA VAL A 114 -0.71 19.71 4.88
C VAL A 114 -0.67 18.21 4.68
N HIS A 115 -1.08 17.72 3.52
CA HIS A 115 -0.98 16.31 3.20
C HIS A 115 -0.11 16.04 1.98
N GLU A 116 0.53 14.87 1.97
CA GLU A 116 1.39 14.38 0.89
C GLU A 116 1.15 12.91 0.62
N GLU A 117 1.53 12.45 -0.56
CA GLU A 117 1.68 11.03 -0.83
C GLU A 117 2.91 10.47 -0.14
N CYS A 118 2.80 9.28 0.43
CA CYS A 118 3.90 8.66 1.17
C CYS A 118 3.98 7.13 1.01
N LEU A 119 3.44 6.61 -0.08
CA LEU A 119 3.34 5.17 -0.32
C LEU A 119 4.70 4.49 -0.52
N THR A 120 5.68 5.18 -1.11
CA THR A 120 7.05 4.68 -1.30
C THR A 120 8.08 5.61 -0.64
N GLY A 121 7.75 6.13 0.53
CA GLY A 121 8.42 7.27 1.14
C GLY A 121 7.69 8.56 0.81
N LEU A 122 8.10 9.68 1.39
CA LEU A 122 7.54 10.99 1.07
C LEU A 122 7.74 11.27 -0.42
N ALA A 123 6.65 11.52 -1.15
CA ALA A 123 6.69 11.84 -2.58
C ALA A 123 7.15 13.29 -2.81
N ALA A 124 8.40 13.58 -2.47
CA ALA A 124 9.06 14.87 -2.67
C ALA A 124 10.42 14.68 -3.34
N TRP A 125 10.87 15.70 -4.06
CA TRP A 125 12.19 15.69 -4.69
C TRP A 125 13.29 15.56 -3.64
N GLN A 126 14.30 14.73 -3.89
CA GLN A 126 15.40 14.37 -2.99
C GLN A 126 15.00 13.54 -1.75
N ALA A 127 13.79 13.04 -1.66
CA ALA A 127 13.42 12.15 -0.56
C ALA A 127 13.76 10.69 -0.88
N THR A 128 14.16 9.93 0.15
CA THR A 128 14.42 8.48 0.09
C THR A 128 13.25 7.74 -0.53
N ILE A 129 13.56 6.87 -1.50
CA ILE A 129 12.56 6.05 -2.20
C ILE A 129 12.61 4.61 -1.68
N TYR A 130 11.68 4.29 -0.81
CA TYR A 130 11.51 2.94 -0.26
C TYR A 130 10.88 1.98 -1.28
N PRO A 131 11.01 0.65 -1.06
CA PRO A 131 10.29 -0.35 -1.86
C PRO A 131 8.78 -0.10 -1.91
N ALA A 132 8.14 -0.51 -3.01
CA ALA A 132 6.68 -0.44 -3.16
C ALA A 132 5.94 -1.45 -2.25
N PRO A 133 4.63 -1.29 -2.00
CA PRO A 133 3.89 -2.11 -1.03
C PRO A 133 3.89 -3.62 -1.28
N LEU A 134 3.92 -4.11 -2.50
CA LEU A 134 4.13 -5.56 -2.75
C LEU A 134 5.43 -6.06 -2.11
N SER A 135 6.49 -5.24 -2.15
CA SER A 135 7.74 -5.58 -1.46
C SER A 135 7.58 -5.57 0.06
N TRP A 136 6.73 -4.68 0.63
CA TRP A 136 6.45 -4.76 2.08
C TRP A 136 5.77 -6.09 2.44
N GLY A 137 4.76 -6.48 1.66
CA GLY A 137 4.08 -7.78 1.82
C GLY A 137 5.06 -8.95 1.72
N ALA A 138 5.99 -8.91 0.77
CA ALA A 138 7.00 -9.96 0.57
C ALA A 138 7.97 -10.10 1.75
N THR A 139 8.11 -9.08 2.61
CA THR A 139 8.91 -9.21 3.84
C THR A 139 8.25 -10.11 4.88
N PHE A 140 6.91 -10.20 4.95
CA PHE A 140 6.19 -10.80 6.08
C PHE A 140 6.72 -10.32 7.44
N ASP A 141 7.15 -9.06 7.51
CA ASP A 141 7.80 -8.48 8.69
C ASP A 141 7.14 -7.13 9.06
N PRO A 142 6.06 -7.18 9.86
CA PRO A 142 5.36 -5.96 10.28
C PRO A 142 6.24 -5.02 11.13
N ASP A 143 7.19 -5.55 11.90
CA ASP A 143 8.09 -4.72 12.72
C ASP A 143 9.04 -3.87 11.86
N LEU A 144 9.54 -4.45 10.76
CA LEU A 144 10.36 -3.72 9.79
C LEU A 144 9.56 -2.61 9.11
N VAL A 145 8.34 -2.92 8.65
CA VAL A 145 7.46 -1.94 8.00
C VAL A 145 7.05 -0.82 8.95
N ARG A 146 6.81 -1.12 10.24
CA ARG A 146 6.55 -0.10 11.26
C ARG A 146 7.74 0.85 11.44
N ARG A 147 8.98 0.33 11.47
CA ARG A 147 10.20 1.16 11.55
C ARG A 147 10.35 2.07 10.33
N MET A 148 10.10 1.52 9.12
CA MET A 148 10.11 2.26 7.87
C MET A 148 9.08 3.41 7.89
N ALA A 149 7.84 3.11 8.24
CA ALA A 149 6.77 4.11 8.30
C ALA A 149 7.04 5.21 9.35
N ALA A 150 7.58 4.84 10.51
CA ALA A 150 8.00 5.83 11.52
C ALA A 150 9.11 6.76 11.00
N ARG A 151 10.04 6.23 10.17
CA ARG A 151 11.07 7.06 9.54
C ARG A 151 10.49 8.01 8.50
N ILE A 152 9.61 7.50 7.63
CA ILE A 152 8.86 8.31 6.66
C ILE A 152 8.10 9.43 7.37
N GLY A 153 7.40 9.10 8.45
CA GLY A 153 6.64 10.08 9.25
C GLY A 153 7.51 11.17 9.85
N ARG A 154 8.70 10.84 10.37
CA ARG A 154 9.67 11.85 10.87
C ARG A 154 10.13 12.79 9.75
N THR A 155 10.43 12.26 8.58
CA THR A 155 10.79 13.06 7.39
C THR A 155 9.68 14.03 7.01
N MET A 156 8.42 13.55 6.95
CA MET A 156 7.24 14.37 6.66
C MET A 156 7.05 15.47 7.70
N ARG A 157 7.11 15.12 8.99
CA ARG A 157 6.93 16.09 10.07
C ARG A 157 8.00 17.18 10.05
N GLY A 158 9.24 16.83 9.75
CA GLY A 158 10.35 17.79 9.61
C GLY A 158 10.12 18.86 8.52
N LEU A 159 9.27 18.58 7.54
CA LEU A 159 8.87 19.52 6.49
C LEU A 159 7.58 20.30 6.83
N GLY A 160 6.92 20.03 7.96
CA GLY A 160 5.63 20.63 8.31
C GLY A 160 4.43 19.95 7.65
N VAL A 161 4.57 18.70 7.20
CA VAL A 161 3.47 17.86 6.72
C VAL A 161 2.77 17.22 7.92
N HIS A 162 1.45 17.09 7.85
CA HIS A 162 0.61 16.62 8.95
C HIS A 162 -0.09 15.30 8.66
N GLN A 163 -0.34 14.98 7.38
CA GLN A 163 -1.11 13.82 6.96
C GLN A 163 -0.46 13.15 5.76
N GLY A 164 -0.43 11.81 5.76
CA GLY A 164 0.04 10.97 4.67
C GLY A 164 -1.10 10.18 4.04
N LEU A 165 -1.17 10.14 2.71
CA LEU A 165 -2.20 9.41 1.97
C LEU A 165 -1.79 7.94 1.76
N ALA A 166 -1.53 7.24 2.85
CA ALA A 166 -1.16 5.82 2.91
C ALA A 166 -1.54 5.22 4.28
N PRO A 167 -1.65 3.87 4.39
CA PRO A 167 -1.38 2.81 3.41
C PRO A 167 -2.56 2.51 2.47
N VAL A 168 -2.27 1.83 1.34
CA VAL A 168 -3.28 1.15 0.53
C VAL A 168 -3.61 -0.19 1.18
N LEU A 169 -4.87 -0.40 1.54
CA LEU A 169 -5.37 -1.61 2.20
C LEU A 169 -6.25 -2.48 1.29
N ASP A 170 -6.28 -2.13 0.00
CA ASP A 170 -6.93 -2.96 -1.01
C ASP A 170 -6.26 -4.33 -1.08
N VAL A 171 -7.07 -5.40 -1.02
CA VAL A 171 -6.62 -6.77 -1.16
C VAL A 171 -6.58 -7.13 -2.64
N ALA A 172 -5.43 -7.45 -3.21
CA ALA A 172 -5.30 -7.79 -4.63
C ALA A 172 -6.24 -8.94 -5.03
N ARG A 173 -7.05 -8.73 -6.08
CA ARG A 173 -8.03 -9.70 -6.58
C ARG A 173 -7.74 -10.07 -8.03
N ASP A 174 -7.87 -9.12 -8.95
CA ASP A 174 -7.51 -9.31 -10.35
C ASP A 174 -6.15 -8.68 -10.62
N LEU A 175 -5.15 -9.53 -10.90
CA LEU A 175 -3.76 -9.11 -11.07
C LEU A 175 -3.51 -8.27 -12.33
N ARG A 176 -4.51 -8.14 -13.22
CA ARG A 176 -4.46 -7.25 -14.38
C ARG A 176 -4.65 -5.78 -14.00
N TRP A 177 -5.23 -5.51 -12.82
CA TRP A 177 -5.38 -4.14 -12.32
C TRP A 177 -4.02 -3.46 -12.17
N GLY A 178 -3.89 -2.24 -12.70
CA GLY A 178 -2.62 -1.52 -12.72
C GLY A 178 -2.09 -1.20 -11.32
N ARG A 179 -2.99 -0.98 -10.35
CA ARG A 179 -2.65 -0.61 -8.96
C ARG A 179 -2.29 -1.80 -8.07
N VAL A 180 -2.11 -3.00 -8.61
CA VAL A 180 -1.63 -4.16 -7.84
C VAL A 180 -0.32 -3.84 -7.13
N GLU A 181 0.60 -3.08 -7.76
CA GLU A 181 1.87 -2.68 -7.17
C GLU A 181 1.73 -1.86 -5.87
N GLU A 182 0.60 -1.16 -5.71
CA GLU A 182 0.28 -0.37 -4.53
C GLU A 182 -0.32 -1.21 -3.39
N THR A 183 -0.76 -2.44 -3.68
CA THR A 183 -1.31 -3.36 -2.69
C THR A 183 -0.20 -4.07 -1.92
N ILE A 184 -0.49 -4.47 -0.69
CA ILE A 184 0.43 -5.27 0.12
C ILE A 184 0.39 -6.75 -0.29
N GLY A 185 -0.72 -7.21 -0.89
CA GLY A 185 -0.89 -8.58 -1.34
C GLY A 185 -2.33 -9.01 -1.55
N GLU A 186 -2.55 -10.32 -1.74
CA GLU A 186 -3.85 -10.92 -2.01
C GLU A 186 -4.54 -11.50 -0.77
N ASP A 187 -3.89 -11.46 0.40
CA ASP A 187 -4.41 -12.04 1.64
C ASP A 187 -4.82 -10.95 2.64
N PRO A 188 -6.06 -10.97 3.16
CA PRO A 188 -6.56 -9.95 4.07
C PRO A 188 -5.83 -9.88 5.42
N TYR A 189 -5.33 -11.02 5.94
CA TYR A 189 -4.55 -11.03 7.18
C TYR A 189 -3.17 -10.38 6.95
N LEU A 190 -2.47 -10.73 5.87
CA LEU A 190 -1.17 -10.13 5.52
C LEU A 190 -1.31 -8.62 5.27
N VAL A 191 -2.28 -8.22 4.44
CA VAL A 191 -2.56 -6.80 4.16
C VAL A 191 -2.87 -6.05 5.45
N GLY A 192 -3.72 -6.62 6.30
CA GLY A 192 -4.12 -6.01 7.56
C GLY A 192 -2.97 -5.87 8.55
N THR A 193 -2.14 -6.88 8.72
CA THR A 193 -1.02 -6.86 9.71
C THR A 193 0.11 -5.93 9.27
N ILE A 194 0.50 -5.97 8.01
CA ILE A 194 1.53 -5.07 7.44
C ILE A 194 1.01 -3.63 7.37
N GLY A 195 -0.24 -3.43 6.89
CA GLY A 195 -0.87 -2.12 6.83
C GLY A 195 -1.05 -1.46 8.19
N SER A 196 -1.45 -2.23 9.21
CA SER A 196 -1.56 -1.75 10.60
C SER A 196 -0.22 -1.34 11.19
N ALA A 197 0.85 -2.07 10.86
CA ALA A 197 2.20 -1.72 11.27
C ALA A 197 2.66 -0.41 10.63
N TYR A 198 2.33 -0.20 9.34
CA TYR A 198 2.58 1.07 8.66
C TYR A 198 1.84 2.24 9.33
N VAL A 199 0.55 2.06 9.64
CA VAL A 199 -0.27 3.04 10.39
C VAL A 199 0.39 3.39 11.72
N ALA A 200 0.69 2.36 12.53
CA ALA A 200 1.33 2.57 13.84
C ALA A 200 2.67 3.32 13.72
N GLY A 201 3.43 3.08 12.66
CA GLY A 201 4.66 3.79 12.36
C GLY A 201 4.43 5.29 12.09
N LEU A 202 3.56 5.63 11.13
CA LEU A 202 3.24 7.02 10.79
C LEU A 202 2.65 7.79 11.99
N GLU A 203 1.65 7.20 12.65
CA GLU A 203 0.98 7.83 13.81
C GLU A 203 1.96 8.06 14.97
N SER A 204 2.92 7.16 15.20
CA SER A 204 3.96 7.34 16.21
C SER A 204 4.88 8.54 15.95
N ALA A 205 4.98 8.99 14.71
CA ALA A 205 5.72 10.19 14.31
C ALA A 205 4.84 11.45 14.31
N GLY A 206 3.56 11.34 14.67
CA GLY A 206 2.59 12.43 14.68
C GLY A 206 1.99 12.77 13.32
N ILE A 207 2.14 11.89 12.34
CA ILE A 207 1.52 12.02 11.01
C ILE A 207 0.21 11.24 10.99
N VAL A 208 -0.87 11.88 10.54
CA VAL A 208 -2.17 11.22 10.33
C VAL A 208 -2.06 10.24 9.18
N ALA A 209 -2.25 8.95 9.44
CA ALA A 209 -2.34 7.93 8.41
C ALA A 209 -3.73 7.94 7.77
N THR A 210 -3.80 7.78 6.45
CA THR A 210 -5.06 7.74 5.69
C THR A 210 -5.24 6.37 5.05
N LEU A 211 -6.23 5.63 5.54
CA LEU A 211 -6.55 4.29 5.01
C LEU A 211 -7.25 4.40 3.66
N LYS A 212 -6.70 3.78 2.63
CA LYS A 212 -7.30 3.82 1.29
C LYS A 212 -7.28 2.46 0.60
N HIS A 213 -8.22 2.19 -0.31
CA HIS A 213 -9.40 2.99 -0.67
C HIS A 213 -10.65 2.31 -0.11
N PHE A 214 -11.38 2.95 0.76
CA PHE A 214 -12.53 2.38 1.49
C PHE A 214 -13.79 2.37 0.62
N VAL A 215 -14.29 1.19 0.15
CA VAL A 215 -13.73 -0.14 0.13
C VAL A 215 -14.06 -0.85 -1.19
N GLY A 216 -13.18 -1.76 -1.60
CA GLY A 216 -13.46 -2.69 -2.69
C GLY A 216 -12.81 -2.33 -4.02
N TYR A 217 -12.02 -1.27 -4.12
CA TYR A 217 -11.44 -0.79 -5.37
C TYR A 217 -10.65 -1.87 -6.14
N SER A 218 -9.91 -2.72 -5.43
CA SER A 218 -9.14 -3.83 -6.03
C SER A 218 -10.00 -4.95 -6.64
N ALA A 219 -11.30 -4.99 -6.31
CA ALA A 219 -12.27 -5.91 -6.91
C ALA A 219 -12.99 -5.32 -8.13
N SER A 220 -12.41 -4.28 -8.74
CA SER A 220 -12.90 -3.67 -9.98
C SER A 220 -13.03 -4.70 -11.09
N ARG A 221 -14.15 -4.67 -11.80
CA ARG A 221 -14.50 -5.67 -12.80
C ARG A 221 -13.45 -5.78 -13.89
N ALA A 222 -12.97 -7.00 -14.11
CA ALA A 222 -11.94 -7.36 -15.10
C ALA A 222 -10.59 -6.64 -14.91
N GLY A 223 -10.26 -6.27 -13.69
CA GLY A 223 -9.00 -5.59 -13.36
C GLY A 223 -8.88 -4.20 -14.00
N ARG A 224 -10.00 -3.52 -14.27
CA ARG A 224 -9.99 -2.20 -14.91
C ARG A 224 -10.11 -1.09 -13.87
N ASN A 225 -9.22 -0.14 -13.97
CA ASN A 225 -9.26 1.05 -13.11
C ASN A 225 -10.61 1.77 -13.22
N LEU A 226 -11.18 2.21 -12.10
CA LEU A 226 -12.48 2.89 -11.98
C LEU A 226 -13.71 2.04 -12.37
N ALA A 227 -13.55 0.77 -12.76
CA ALA A 227 -14.71 -0.06 -13.12
C ALA A 227 -15.52 -0.44 -11.86
N PRO A 228 -16.84 -0.74 -12.03
CA PRO A 228 -17.69 -1.17 -10.92
C PRO A 228 -17.13 -2.37 -10.17
N VAL A 229 -17.32 -2.41 -8.86
CA VAL A 229 -16.97 -3.54 -8.01
C VAL A 229 -18.01 -4.65 -8.14
N SER A 230 -17.54 -5.90 -8.30
CA SER A 230 -18.38 -7.10 -8.33
C SER A 230 -18.05 -8.00 -7.16
N ALA A 231 -18.39 -7.59 -5.94
CA ALA A 231 -18.22 -8.35 -4.72
C ALA A 231 -19.54 -8.49 -3.98
N GLY A 232 -19.83 -9.68 -3.48
CA GLY A 232 -21.00 -9.90 -2.62
C GLY A 232 -20.76 -9.43 -1.18
N PRO A 233 -21.82 -9.24 -0.37
CA PRO A 233 -21.69 -8.72 1.00
C PRO A 233 -20.72 -9.53 1.89
N ARG A 234 -20.63 -10.86 1.70
CA ARG A 234 -19.69 -11.70 2.44
C ARG A 234 -18.23 -11.52 1.99
N GLU A 235 -17.98 -11.36 0.71
CA GLU A 235 -16.62 -11.07 0.21
C GLU A 235 -16.16 -9.70 0.73
N ILE A 236 -17.03 -8.72 0.74
CA ILE A 236 -16.74 -7.41 1.33
C ILE A 236 -16.40 -7.58 2.82
N ALA A 237 -17.25 -8.29 3.59
CA ALA A 237 -17.09 -8.44 5.03
C ALA A 237 -15.92 -9.35 5.44
N ASP A 238 -15.60 -10.39 4.67
CA ASP A 238 -14.63 -11.42 5.06
C ASP A 238 -13.25 -11.25 4.37
N VAL A 239 -13.16 -10.47 3.29
CA VAL A 239 -11.92 -10.28 2.52
C VAL A 239 -11.51 -8.81 2.44
N LEU A 240 -12.43 -7.91 2.06
CA LEU A 240 -12.05 -6.53 1.73
C LEU A 240 -12.02 -5.60 2.95
N LEU A 241 -12.87 -5.83 3.97
CA LEU A 241 -12.94 -5.01 5.19
C LEU A 241 -11.91 -5.36 6.29
N PRO A 242 -11.49 -6.64 6.50
CA PRO A 242 -10.62 -6.97 7.63
C PRO A 242 -9.31 -6.18 7.71
N PRO A 243 -8.62 -5.81 6.60
CA PRO A 243 -7.45 -4.93 6.66
C PRO A 243 -7.75 -3.56 7.27
N PHE A 244 -8.91 -2.98 6.93
CA PHE A 244 -9.34 -1.70 7.49
C PHE A 244 -9.68 -1.82 8.98
N GLU A 245 -10.34 -2.90 9.40
CA GLU A 245 -10.62 -3.14 10.82
C GLU A 245 -9.34 -3.20 11.66
N LEU A 246 -8.32 -3.92 11.18
CA LEU A 246 -7.00 -3.99 11.82
C LEU A 246 -6.34 -2.61 11.90
N ALA A 247 -6.34 -1.86 10.80
CA ALA A 247 -5.69 -0.56 10.70
C ALA A 247 -6.41 0.53 11.53
N LEU A 248 -7.74 0.50 11.61
CA LEU A 248 -8.51 1.37 12.52
C LEU A 248 -8.12 1.14 13.98
N ARG A 249 -7.95 -0.14 14.39
CA ARG A 249 -7.50 -0.47 15.75
C ARG A 249 -6.05 -0.11 16.01
N ALA A 250 -5.22 0.00 14.97
CA ALA A 250 -3.86 0.51 15.07
C ALA A 250 -3.80 2.03 15.28
N GLY A 251 -4.96 2.72 15.25
CA GLY A 251 -5.07 4.14 15.58
C GLY A 251 -5.08 5.07 14.37
N ALA A 252 -5.44 4.60 13.18
CA ALA A 252 -5.60 5.46 12.00
C ALA A 252 -6.63 6.57 12.26
N ARG A 253 -6.29 7.81 11.92
CA ARG A 253 -7.12 8.99 12.14
C ARG A 253 -7.76 9.56 10.86
N SER A 254 -7.52 8.93 9.70
CA SER A 254 -8.15 9.32 8.43
C SER A 254 -8.48 8.10 7.57
N VAL A 255 -9.57 8.21 6.80
CA VAL A 255 -10.02 7.23 5.80
C VAL A 255 -10.30 7.95 4.50
N MET A 256 -9.97 7.33 3.35
CA MET A 256 -10.28 7.84 2.01
C MET A 256 -11.20 6.85 1.31
N ASN A 257 -12.32 7.34 0.75
CA ASN A 257 -13.25 6.51 -0.01
C ASN A 257 -12.65 6.01 -1.33
N ALA A 258 -13.16 4.89 -1.85
CA ALA A 258 -12.83 4.41 -3.19
C ALA A 258 -13.53 5.24 -4.28
N TYR A 259 -12.95 5.28 -5.49
CA TYR A 259 -13.59 5.89 -6.66
C TYR A 259 -14.79 5.11 -7.18
N THR A 260 -14.81 3.81 -6.94
CA THR A 260 -15.72 2.87 -7.57
C THR A 260 -17.13 2.89 -6.96
N ASP A 261 -18.08 2.41 -7.74
CA ASP A 261 -19.38 2.00 -7.22
C ASP A 261 -19.39 0.50 -6.86
N THR A 262 -20.17 0.13 -5.87
CA THR A 262 -20.53 -1.25 -5.55
C THR A 262 -22.02 -1.43 -5.78
N ASP A 263 -22.37 -2.34 -6.69
CA ASP A 263 -23.77 -2.59 -7.08
C ASP A 263 -24.53 -1.29 -7.46
N GLY A 264 -23.83 -0.38 -8.16
CA GLY A 264 -24.38 0.89 -8.66
C GLY A 264 -24.38 2.05 -7.66
N VAL A 265 -23.90 1.85 -6.41
CA VAL A 265 -23.77 2.92 -5.41
C VAL A 265 -22.31 3.36 -5.30
N PRO A 266 -21.97 4.60 -5.73
CA PRO A 266 -20.63 5.13 -5.57
C PRO A 266 -20.22 5.21 -4.09
N SER A 267 -18.99 4.76 -3.75
CA SER A 267 -18.50 4.80 -2.37
C SER A 267 -18.56 6.19 -1.74
N ALA A 268 -18.37 7.24 -2.56
CA ALA A 268 -18.47 8.64 -2.12
C ALA A 268 -19.91 9.08 -1.73
N ALA A 269 -20.94 8.33 -2.11
CA ALA A 269 -22.36 8.61 -1.81
C ALA A 269 -23.02 7.52 -0.96
N ASP A 270 -22.25 6.54 -0.48
CA ASP A 270 -22.77 5.38 0.26
C ASP A 270 -22.83 5.65 1.77
N THR A 271 -24.02 6.05 2.25
CA THR A 271 -24.27 6.25 3.70
C THR A 271 -24.10 4.96 4.49
N THR A 272 -24.50 3.80 3.92
CA THR A 272 -24.36 2.50 4.61
C THR A 272 -22.90 2.17 4.87
N LEU A 273 -22.03 2.54 3.94
CA LEU A 273 -20.60 2.32 4.06
C LEU A 273 -19.93 3.34 5.00
N LEU A 274 -20.11 4.63 4.72
CA LEU A 274 -19.35 5.69 5.38
C LEU A 274 -19.94 6.12 6.74
N THR A 275 -21.23 5.91 6.97
CA THR A 275 -21.89 6.24 8.23
C THR A 275 -22.23 4.97 9.01
N ASP A 276 -23.15 4.10 8.53
CA ASP A 276 -23.66 2.99 9.33
C ASP A 276 -22.56 1.99 9.68
N LEU A 277 -21.66 1.67 8.73
CA LEU A 277 -20.55 0.75 8.99
C LEU A 277 -19.37 1.46 9.66
N LEU A 278 -18.80 2.48 9.01
CA LEU A 278 -17.54 3.07 9.45
C LEU A 278 -17.71 3.84 10.78
N ARG A 279 -18.78 4.64 10.92
CA ARG A 279 -19.03 5.46 12.12
C ARG A 279 -19.73 4.68 13.21
N ASP A 280 -20.93 4.12 12.88
CA ASP A 280 -21.80 3.57 13.92
C ASP A 280 -21.38 2.16 14.35
N THR A 281 -20.88 1.33 13.40
CA THR A 281 -20.44 -0.04 13.73
C THR A 281 -18.99 -0.10 14.18
N TYR A 282 -18.07 0.58 13.49
CA TYR A 282 -16.65 0.55 13.83
C TYR A 282 -16.23 1.64 14.82
N GLY A 283 -17.09 2.63 15.06
CA GLY A 283 -16.83 3.71 16.02
C GLY A 283 -15.74 4.68 15.57
N PHE A 284 -15.49 4.79 14.27
CA PHE A 284 -14.47 5.67 13.73
C PHE A 284 -14.88 7.14 13.89
N ASP A 285 -14.11 7.93 14.62
CA ASP A 285 -14.35 9.34 14.92
C ASP A 285 -13.36 10.31 14.22
N GLY A 286 -12.40 9.78 13.44
CA GLY A 286 -11.47 10.56 12.63
C GLY A 286 -12.10 11.17 11.37
N THR A 287 -11.31 11.75 10.49
CA THR A 287 -11.78 12.39 9.24
C THR A 287 -11.93 11.40 8.09
N VAL A 288 -12.97 11.57 7.27
CA VAL A 288 -13.08 10.96 5.95
C VAL A 288 -12.75 12.01 4.90
N VAL A 289 -11.65 11.78 4.17
CA VAL A 289 -11.24 12.63 3.05
C VAL A 289 -11.66 12.00 1.73
N ALA A 290 -12.09 12.81 0.78
CA ALA A 290 -12.41 12.37 -0.57
C ALA A 290 -11.14 11.89 -1.29
N ASP A 291 -11.19 10.77 -2.02
CA ASP A 291 -10.20 10.52 -3.06
C ASP A 291 -10.28 11.64 -4.11
N TYR A 292 -9.18 11.95 -4.78
CA TYR A 292 -9.06 13.16 -5.57
C TYR A 292 -10.18 13.27 -6.63
N PHE A 293 -10.98 14.33 -6.55
CA PHE A 293 -12.14 14.59 -7.39
C PHE A 293 -13.33 13.64 -7.20
N SER A 294 -13.31 12.68 -6.26
CA SER A 294 -14.38 11.68 -6.14
C SER A 294 -15.75 12.28 -5.83
N VAL A 295 -15.81 13.44 -5.17
CA VAL A 295 -17.06 14.17 -4.96
C VAL A 295 -17.60 14.69 -6.30
N ALA A 296 -16.77 15.34 -7.11
CA ALA A 296 -17.14 15.83 -8.43
C ALA A 296 -17.51 14.69 -9.39
N PHE A 297 -16.93 13.50 -9.22
CA PHE A 297 -17.24 12.33 -10.03
C PHE A 297 -18.68 11.84 -9.85
N LEU A 298 -19.32 12.10 -8.73
CA LEU A 298 -20.76 11.79 -8.56
C LEU A 298 -21.62 12.45 -9.64
N HIS A 299 -21.28 13.69 -10.03
CA HIS A 299 -21.91 14.40 -11.12
C HIS A 299 -21.31 14.06 -12.48
N ARG A 300 -19.96 14.15 -12.60
CA ARG A 300 -19.28 14.14 -13.90
C ARG A 300 -19.14 12.75 -14.52
N LEU A 301 -18.93 11.70 -13.71
CA LEU A 301 -18.63 10.35 -14.20
C LEU A 301 -19.68 9.32 -13.79
N HIS A 302 -20.12 9.29 -12.54
CA HIS A 302 -21.14 8.35 -12.09
C HIS A 302 -22.54 8.72 -12.55
N GLY A 303 -22.83 10.02 -12.77
CA GLY A 303 -24.14 10.49 -13.21
C GLY A 303 -25.24 10.29 -12.18
N VAL A 304 -24.91 10.23 -10.88
CA VAL A 304 -25.86 10.05 -9.76
C VAL A 304 -26.25 11.38 -9.10
N ALA A 305 -25.52 12.46 -9.38
CA ALA A 305 -25.84 13.81 -8.92
C ALA A 305 -26.20 14.71 -10.09
N ALA A 306 -27.22 15.54 -9.90
CA ALA A 306 -27.75 16.45 -10.94
C ALA A 306 -26.77 17.58 -11.28
N ASP A 307 -26.07 18.09 -10.28
CA ASP A 307 -25.07 19.15 -10.36
C ASP A 307 -24.05 19.04 -9.22
N ARG A 308 -23.10 19.99 -9.12
CA ARG A 308 -22.07 20.03 -8.08
C ARG A 308 -22.65 20.22 -6.68
N GLY A 309 -23.74 20.97 -6.53
CA GLY A 309 -24.41 21.17 -5.24
C GLY A 309 -25.07 19.88 -4.74
N ASP A 310 -25.68 19.12 -5.66
CA ASP A 310 -26.22 17.79 -5.35
C ASP A 310 -25.12 16.76 -5.07
N ALA A 311 -24.00 16.80 -5.79
CA ALA A 311 -22.82 15.99 -5.49
C ALA A 311 -22.27 16.27 -4.08
N ALA A 312 -22.12 17.55 -3.71
CA ALA A 312 -21.72 17.96 -2.38
C ALA A 312 -22.71 17.47 -1.30
N ARG A 313 -24.00 17.60 -1.55
CA ARG A 313 -25.07 17.12 -0.65
C ARG A 313 -24.96 15.61 -0.40
N GLN A 314 -24.83 14.81 -1.48
CA GLN A 314 -24.74 13.36 -1.37
C GLN A 314 -23.47 12.94 -0.61
N ALA A 315 -22.29 13.48 -0.97
CA ALA A 315 -21.03 13.15 -0.34
C ALA A 315 -20.98 13.53 1.15
N LEU A 316 -21.39 14.75 1.50
CA LEU A 316 -21.44 15.24 2.87
C LEU A 316 -22.43 14.42 3.72
N THR A 317 -23.59 14.08 3.16
CA THR A 317 -24.60 13.27 3.85
C THR A 317 -24.10 11.84 4.06
N ALA A 318 -23.38 11.26 3.09
CA ALA A 318 -22.79 9.94 3.21
C ALA A 318 -21.71 9.87 4.27
N GLY A 319 -20.98 10.97 4.52
CA GLY A 319 -19.98 11.05 5.59
C GLY A 319 -18.59 11.49 5.17
N ILE A 320 -18.42 12.03 3.96
CA ILE A 320 -17.16 12.65 3.53
C ILE A 320 -17.03 14.02 4.20
N ASP A 321 -15.99 14.20 4.99
CA ASP A 321 -15.74 15.41 5.75
C ASP A 321 -14.94 16.47 4.97
N VAL A 322 -14.02 16.04 4.09
CA VAL A 322 -13.12 16.95 3.36
C VAL A 322 -13.07 16.60 1.88
N GLU A 323 -13.38 17.57 1.03
CA GLU A 323 -13.17 17.45 -0.42
C GLU A 323 -11.71 17.67 -0.80
N LEU A 324 -11.13 16.75 -1.59
CA LEU A 324 -9.78 16.80 -2.13
C LEU A 324 -9.80 16.59 -3.66
N PRO A 325 -8.77 17.04 -4.39
CA PRO A 325 -7.53 17.70 -3.94
C PRO A 325 -7.69 19.21 -3.79
N THR A 326 -8.76 19.79 -4.34
CA THR A 326 -9.05 21.21 -4.36
C THR A 326 -10.56 21.46 -4.30
N MET A 327 -10.95 22.66 -3.93
CA MET A 327 -12.33 23.10 -3.85
C MET A 327 -13.01 23.01 -5.24
N ASP A 328 -14.09 22.23 -5.36
CA ASP A 328 -14.97 22.18 -6.52
C ASP A 328 -16.46 22.16 -6.09
N CYS A 329 -16.86 21.14 -5.32
CA CYS A 329 -18.23 20.96 -4.86
C CYS A 329 -18.48 21.58 -3.48
N TYR A 330 -17.51 21.52 -2.55
CA TYR A 330 -17.66 21.99 -1.16
C TYR A 330 -17.47 23.53 -0.99
N GLY A 331 -17.18 24.26 -2.07
CA GLY A 331 -17.11 25.72 -2.10
C GLY A 331 -18.50 26.37 -2.28
N GLU A 332 -18.64 27.23 -3.29
CA GLU A 332 -19.89 27.93 -3.58
C GLU A 332 -21.09 27.01 -3.86
N PRO A 333 -20.94 25.82 -4.53
CA PRO A 333 -22.08 24.93 -4.72
C PRO A 333 -22.67 24.42 -3.39
N LEU A 334 -21.84 24.02 -2.42
CA LEU A 334 -22.33 23.61 -1.10
C LEU A 334 -22.91 24.78 -0.31
N LEU A 335 -22.29 25.96 -0.38
CA LEU A 335 -22.84 27.17 0.27
C LEU A 335 -24.24 27.45 -0.22
N ALA A 336 -24.46 27.47 -1.54
CA ALA A 336 -25.76 27.69 -2.12
C ALA A 336 -26.79 26.60 -1.74
N ALA A 337 -26.35 25.35 -1.64
CA ALA A 337 -27.20 24.23 -1.22
C ALA A 337 -27.64 24.35 0.24
N VAL A 338 -26.78 24.82 1.14
CA VAL A 338 -27.12 25.07 2.55
C VAL A 338 -28.04 26.27 2.67
N GLU A 339 -27.70 27.40 2.05
CA GLU A 339 -28.53 28.62 2.08
C GLU A 339 -29.93 28.40 1.43
N GLY A 340 -29.99 27.55 0.41
CA GLY A 340 -31.22 27.12 -0.24
C GLY A 340 -32.02 26.05 0.52
N GLY A 341 -31.51 25.55 1.65
CA GLY A 341 -32.16 24.53 2.48
C GLY A 341 -32.12 23.10 1.89
N ALA A 342 -31.32 22.85 0.85
CA ALA A 342 -31.11 21.50 0.29
C ALA A 342 -30.15 20.65 1.16
N VAL A 343 -29.30 21.28 1.95
CA VAL A 343 -28.40 20.66 2.92
C VAL A 343 -28.65 21.26 4.29
N ASP A 344 -28.83 20.39 5.30
CA ASP A 344 -28.92 20.83 6.70
C ASP A 344 -27.53 21.26 7.19
N VAL A 345 -27.45 22.45 7.79
CA VAL A 345 -26.21 22.97 8.41
C VAL A 345 -25.63 22.01 9.44
N ALA A 346 -26.45 21.19 10.09
CA ALA A 346 -26.00 20.16 11.00
C ALA A 346 -25.09 19.11 10.35
N ALA A 347 -25.22 18.86 9.05
CA ALA A 347 -24.30 17.99 8.31
C ALA A 347 -22.92 18.64 8.15
N VAL A 348 -22.89 19.95 7.86
CA VAL A 348 -21.68 20.76 7.83
C VAL A 348 -20.99 20.75 9.21
N ASP A 349 -21.77 20.95 10.28
CA ASP A 349 -21.25 21.01 11.64
C ASP A 349 -20.64 19.67 12.08
N ARG A 350 -21.23 18.54 11.71
CA ARG A 350 -20.65 17.21 12.00
C ARG A 350 -19.31 16.98 11.30
N ALA A 351 -19.18 17.36 10.04
CA ALA A 351 -17.92 17.28 9.31
C ALA A 351 -16.87 18.22 9.91
N LEU A 352 -17.27 19.46 10.18
CA LEU A 352 -16.40 20.47 10.76
C LEU A 352 -15.86 20.07 12.15
N GLU A 353 -16.71 19.47 13.00
CA GLU A 353 -16.29 19.01 14.32
C GLU A 353 -15.12 18.03 14.22
N ARG A 354 -15.18 17.05 13.29
CA ARG A 354 -14.11 16.06 13.08
C ARG A 354 -12.83 16.71 12.56
N VAL A 355 -12.95 17.61 11.59
CA VAL A 355 -11.80 18.33 11.03
C VAL A 355 -11.12 19.20 12.07
N LEU A 356 -11.88 19.96 12.86
CA LEU A 356 -11.32 20.81 13.89
C LEU A 356 -10.75 20.00 15.07
N ARG A 357 -11.35 18.85 15.41
CA ARG A 357 -10.80 17.93 16.40
C ARG A 357 -9.43 17.41 15.95
N GLN A 358 -9.31 16.95 14.70
CA GLN A 358 -8.02 16.52 14.14
C GLN A 358 -6.98 17.64 14.16
N LYS A 359 -7.37 18.89 13.81
CA LYS A 359 -6.48 20.05 13.93
C LYS A 359 -6.06 20.33 15.37
N CYS A 360 -6.99 20.15 16.32
CA CYS A 360 -6.70 20.28 17.75
C CYS A 360 -5.67 19.23 18.22
N GLU A 361 -5.85 17.97 17.84
CA GLU A 361 -4.93 16.86 18.16
C GLU A 361 -3.54 17.03 17.52
N LEU A 362 -3.47 17.69 16.36
CA LEU A 362 -2.21 18.05 15.70
C LEU A 362 -1.53 19.29 16.32
N GLY A 363 -2.14 19.93 17.34
CA GLY A 363 -1.65 21.15 17.96
C GLY A 363 -1.85 22.42 17.11
N LEU A 364 -2.57 22.33 15.98
CA LEU A 364 -2.76 23.46 15.05
C LEU A 364 -3.67 24.55 15.61
N LEU A 365 -4.41 24.27 16.68
CA LEU A 365 -5.25 25.25 17.38
C LEU A 365 -4.56 25.88 18.60
N ASP A 366 -3.33 25.50 18.94
CA ASP A 366 -2.65 25.94 20.14
C ASP A 366 -2.18 27.40 20.01
N ALA A 367 -2.18 28.12 21.14
CA ALA A 367 -1.86 29.55 21.14
C ALA A 367 -0.41 29.86 20.74
N ASP A 368 0.49 28.94 21.01
CA ASP A 368 1.92 29.01 20.71
C ASP A 368 2.31 28.32 19.38
N TRP A 369 1.33 27.81 18.63
CA TRP A 369 1.62 27.18 17.34
C TRP A 369 2.31 28.17 16.38
N ALA A 370 3.39 27.73 15.81
CA ALA A 370 4.11 28.43 14.74
C ALA A 370 4.72 27.42 13.77
N PRO A 371 4.76 27.72 12.47
CA PRO A 371 5.42 26.83 11.52
C PRO A 371 6.93 26.87 11.74
N GLU A 372 7.50 25.68 11.95
CA GLU A 372 8.95 25.50 12.09
C GLU A 372 9.58 25.31 10.73
N VAL A 373 10.82 25.81 10.56
CA VAL A 373 11.64 25.60 9.38
C VAL A 373 13.01 25.16 9.86
N PRO A 374 13.40 23.90 9.63
CA PRO A 374 14.75 23.44 9.94
C PRO A 374 15.81 24.21 9.17
N GLU A 375 16.99 24.40 9.78
CA GLU A 375 18.13 25.07 9.12
C GLU A 375 18.74 24.22 8.03
N GLU A 376 18.80 22.90 8.26
CA GLU A 376 19.29 21.88 7.33
C GLU A 376 18.23 20.79 7.15
N ILE A 377 18.02 20.33 5.93
CA ILE A 377 17.07 19.28 5.60
C ILE A 377 17.79 18.30 4.67
N ASP A 378 17.98 17.08 5.16
CA ASP A 378 18.44 15.93 4.38
C ASP A 378 17.28 14.90 4.38
N LEU A 379 16.67 14.70 3.22
CA LEU A 379 15.54 13.79 3.05
C LEU A 379 15.98 12.37 2.66
N ASP A 380 17.28 12.18 2.37
CA ASP A 380 17.87 10.92 1.91
C ASP A 380 19.11 10.54 2.74
N ASP A 381 19.01 10.69 4.05
CA ASP A 381 20.10 10.42 4.96
C ASP A 381 20.46 8.92 5.08
N ALA A 382 21.63 8.67 5.66
CA ALA A 382 22.18 7.31 5.78
C ALA A 382 21.28 6.33 6.56
N GLU A 383 20.49 6.81 7.56
CA GLU A 383 19.56 5.96 8.30
C GLU A 383 18.37 5.55 7.43
N SER A 384 17.84 6.49 6.64
CA SER A 384 16.75 6.24 5.70
C SER A 384 17.17 5.25 4.61
N ARG A 385 18.35 5.45 4.00
CA ARG A 385 18.92 4.54 3.00
C ARG A 385 19.18 3.15 3.56
N ALA A 386 19.76 3.04 4.76
CA ALA A 386 19.99 1.76 5.41
C ALA A 386 18.69 0.98 5.64
N LEU A 387 17.62 1.68 6.01
CA LEU A 387 16.32 1.08 6.21
C LEU A 387 15.64 0.69 4.87
N ALA A 388 15.77 1.52 3.84
CA ALA A 388 15.33 1.18 2.48
C ALA A 388 16.05 -0.09 1.98
N ARG A 389 17.35 -0.20 2.25
CA ARG A 389 18.18 -1.38 1.95
C ARG A 389 17.67 -2.62 2.71
N GLU A 390 17.40 -2.53 4.01
CA GLU A 390 16.91 -3.66 4.80
C GLU A 390 15.55 -4.17 4.29
N VAL A 391 14.64 -3.28 3.90
CA VAL A 391 13.35 -3.66 3.30
C VAL A 391 13.57 -4.35 1.95
N ALA A 392 14.41 -3.81 1.08
CA ALA A 392 14.75 -4.42 -0.21
C ALA A 392 15.33 -5.83 -0.03
N GLU A 393 16.30 -6.00 0.87
CA GLU A 393 16.95 -7.30 1.16
C GLU A 393 15.97 -8.37 1.62
N ARG A 394 14.99 -7.99 2.47
CA ARG A 394 13.99 -8.93 3.01
C ARG A 394 12.82 -9.18 2.07
N SER A 395 12.66 -8.37 1.01
CA SER A 395 11.54 -8.49 0.06
C SER A 395 11.86 -9.30 -1.19
N ILE A 396 13.14 -9.45 -1.57
CA ILE A 396 13.52 -10.18 -2.78
C ILE A 396 13.20 -11.67 -2.62
N VAL A 397 12.43 -12.22 -3.59
CA VAL A 397 11.95 -13.59 -3.57
C VAL A 397 12.70 -14.43 -4.60
N LEU A 398 13.34 -15.51 -4.17
CA LEU A 398 13.85 -16.56 -5.07
C LEU A 398 12.71 -17.54 -5.35
N LEU A 399 12.21 -17.53 -6.59
CA LEU A 399 11.06 -18.35 -6.98
C LEU A 399 11.46 -19.76 -7.47
N HIS A 400 12.58 -19.84 -8.19
CA HIS A 400 13.09 -21.08 -8.75
C HIS A 400 14.62 -21.03 -8.81
N ASN A 401 15.29 -22.18 -8.61
CA ASN A 401 16.74 -22.33 -8.77
C ASN A 401 17.09 -23.79 -9.00
N ASP A 402 17.73 -24.08 -10.12
CA ASP A 402 18.26 -25.44 -10.45
C ASP A 402 19.64 -25.72 -9.84
N GLY A 403 20.18 -24.74 -9.08
CA GLY A 403 21.53 -24.77 -8.52
C GLY A 403 22.51 -23.81 -9.22
N THR A 404 22.07 -23.07 -10.24
CA THR A 404 22.88 -22.05 -10.92
C THR A 404 23.18 -20.85 -10.03
N LEU A 405 22.22 -20.46 -9.16
CA LEU A 405 22.46 -19.46 -8.14
C LEU A 405 22.93 -20.10 -6.82
N PRO A 406 23.86 -19.45 -6.10
CA PRO A 406 24.49 -18.16 -6.40
C PRO A 406 25.50 -18.23 -7.54
N LEU A 407 25.64 -17.11 -8.28
CA LEU A 407 26.60 -16.98 -9.38
C LEU A 407 28.03 -17.17 -8.88
N ALA A 408 28.83 -17.95 -9.62
CA ALA A 408 30.23 -18.17 -9.26
C ALA A 408 31.04 -16.85 -9.34
N PRO A 409 31.88 -16.54 -8.33
CA PRO A 409 32.71 -15.33 -8.35
C PRO A 409 33.57 -15.25 -9.60
N GLY A 410 33.61 -14.05 -10.23
CA GLY A 410 34.44 -13.78 -11.40
C GLY A 410 34.00 -14.46 -12.71
N SER A 411 32.82 -15.07 -12.75
CA SER A 411 32.25 -15.57 -14.01
C SER A 411 31.91 -14.42 -14.98
N GLY A 412 32.17 -14.64 -16.28
CA GLY A 412 31.68 -13.76 -17.34
C GLY A 412 30.16 -13.97 -17.52
N ILE A 413 29.38 -12.92 -17.35
CA ILE A 413 27.93 -12.96 -17.46
C ILE A 413 27.42 -12.02 -18.54
N ALA A 414 26.33 -12.41 -19.21
CA ALA A 414 25.56 -11.49 -20.03
C ALA A 414 24.40 -10.92 -19.19
N VAL A 415 24.26 -9.61 -19.17
CA VAL A 415 23.11 -8.92 -18.57
C VAL A 415 22.26 -8.37 -19.70
N VAL A 416 21.02 -8.83 -19.82
CA VAL A 416 20.16 -8.56 -20.96
C VAL A 416 18.80 -8.06 -20.49
N GLY A 417 18.21 -7.14 -21.21
CA GLY A 417 16.81 -6.76 -21.02
C GLY A 417 16.57 -5.29 -20.72
N PRO A 418 15.33 -4.82 -20.94
CA PRO A 418 14.97 -3.41 -20.86
C PRO A 418 14.99 -2.82 -19.44
N ARG A 419 15.06 -3.68 -18.44
CA ARG A 419 15.07 -3.22 -17.03
C ARG A 419 16.47 -3.26 -16.42
N ALA A 420 17.48 -3.73 -17.15
CA ALA A 420 18.84 -3.91 -16.63
C ALA A 420 19.57 -2.60 -16.36
N ASP A 421 19.46 -1.63 -17.27
CA ASP A 421 20.18 -0.35 -17.23
C ASP A 421 19.24 0.87 -17.18
N THR A 422 18.26 0.78 -16.28
CA THR A 422 17.25 1.85 -16.11
C THR A 422 17.01 2.09 -14.62
N PRO A 423 17.43 3.24 -14.05
CA PRO A 423 17.23 3.55 -12.64
C PRO A 423 15.76 3.44 -12.20
N GLY A 424 14.81 3.95 -13.01
CA GLY A 424 13.37 3.83 -12.78
C GLY A 424 12.83 2.39 -12.76
N ALA A 425 13.65 1.37 -13.08
CA ALA A 425 13.25 -0.04 -12.97
C ALA A 425 13.02 -0.48 -11.52
N MET A 426 13.65 0.18 -10.57
CA MET A 426 13.56 -0.12 -9.14
C MET A 426 12.33 0.50 -8.48
N LEU A 427 11.63 1.43 -9.14
CA LEU A 427 10.71 2.38 -8.51
C LEU A 427 9.25 2.10 -8.88
N GLY A 428 8.35 2.18 -7.88
CA GLY A 428 6.90 2.15 -8.08
C GLY A 428 6.33 3.49 -8.56
N CYS A 429 5.09 3.47 -9.08
CA CYS A 429 4.45 4.63 -9.71
C CYS A 429 4.23 5.82 -8.76
N TYR A 430 4.13 5.60 -7.45
CA TYR A 430 4.01 6.67 -6.44
C TYR A 430 5.34 7.19 -5.91
N SER A 431 6.48 6.77 -6.47
CA SER A 431 7.77 7.43 -6.22
C SER A 431 7.81 8.80 -6.90
N PHE A 432 8.45 9.80 -6.28
CA PHE A 432 8.51 11.15 -6.85
C PHE A 432 9.01 11.16 -8.30
N PRO A 433 10.11 10.47 -8.69
CA PRO A 433 10.59 10.49 -10.07
C PRO A 433 9.57 9.99 -11.10
N LEU A 434 8.75 8.97 -10.76
CA LEU A 434 7.79 8.38 -11.70
C LEU A 434 6.39 9.00 -11.59
N HIS A 435 6.07 9.64 -10.46
CA HIS A 435 4.79 10.29 -10.24
C HIS A 435 4.78 11.76 -10.71
N VAL A 436 5.85 12.48 -10.45
CA VAL A 436 5.99 13.92 -10.73
C VAL A 436 7.16 14.19 -11.68
N GLY A 437 8.31 13.58 -11.44
CA GLY A 437 9.54 13.81 -12.21
C GLY A 437 9.40 13.56 -13.70
N VAL A 438 8.54 12.62 -14.11
CA VAL A 438 8.24 12.34 -15.53
C VAL A 438 7.71 13.56 -16.30
N HIS A 439 7.10 14.53 -15.61
CA HIS A 439 6.62 15.79 -16.16
C HIS A 439 7.69 16.89 -16.15
N HIS A 440 8.87 16.59 -15.59
CA HIS A 440 10.01 17.50 -15.46
C HIS A 440 11.31 16.82 -15.92
N PRO A 441 11.42 16.42 -17.21
CA PRO A 441 12.52 15.59 -17.71
C PRO A 441 13.92 16.23 -17.60
N ASP A 442 13.97 17.54 -17.46
CA ASP A 442 15.22 18.29 -17.28
C ASP A 442 15.74 18.29 -15.82
N VAL A 443 14.93 17.75 -14.87
CA VAL A 443 15.29 17.67 -13.45
C VAL A 443 15.75 16.25 -13.14
N PRO A 444 16.91 16.04 -12.50
CA PRO A 444 17.37 14.70 -12.11
C PRO A 444 16.46 14.10 -11.04
N PHE A 445 16.55 12.78 -10.81
CA PHE A 445 15.77 12.07 -9.79
C PHE A 445 15.91 12.66 -8.38
N GLY A 446 17.04 13.33 -8.11
CA GLY A 446 17.30 13.94 -6.81
C GLY A 446 17.99 13.01 -5.82
N VAL A 447 17.89 11.72 -6.01
CA VAL A 447 18.54 10.65 -5.22
C VAL A 447 19.31 9.71 -6.16
N SER A 448 20.27 8.96 -5.60
CA SER A 448 21.04 7.97 -6.36
C SER A 448 20.29 6.65 -6.39
N VAL A 449 19.94 6.17 -7.59
CA VAL A 449 19.29 4.88 -7.82
C VAL A 449 20.18 4.06 -8.77
N PRO A 450 21.04 3.17 -8.26
CA PRO A 450 21.87 2.31 -9.10
C PRO A 450 21.03 1.38 -9.98
N THR A 451 21.52 1.06 -11.18
CA THR A 451 20.91 0.05 -12.04
C THR A 451 21.39 -1.36 -11.70
N VAL A 452 20.65 -2.39 -12.11
CA VAL A 452 21.09 -3.80 -11.94
C VAL A 452 22.40 -4.02 -12.66
N LEU A 453 22.57 -3.44 -13.84
CA LEU A 453 23.80 -3.51 -14.63
C LEU A 453 25.00 -2.92 -13.88
N GLU A 454 24.84 -1.73 -13.31
CA GLU A 454 25.91 -1.09 -12.49
C GLU A 454 26.27 -1.95 -11.28
N ALA A 455 25.27 -2.45 -10.55
CA ALA A 455 25.49 -3.26 -9.37
C ALA A 455 26.22 -4.58 -9.69
N LEU A 456 25.91 -5.22 -10.81
CA LEU A 456 26.58 -6.48 -11.23
C LEU A 456 27.99 -6.24 -11.76
N ARG A 457 28.24 -5.12 -12.49
CA ARG A 457 29.59 -4.74 -12.95
C ARG A 457 30.59 -4.55 -11.83
N ALA A 458 30.13 -4.24 -10.62
CA ALA A 458 31.00 -4.13 -9.46
C ALA A 458 31.66 -5.47 -9.05
N SER A 459 31.13 -6.61 -9.48
CA SER A 459 31.60 -7.95 -9.05
C SER A 459 31.82 -8.94 -10.18
N TYR A 460 31.39 -8.67 -11.41
CA TYR A 460 31.43 -9.57 -12.55
C TYR A 460 31.97 -8.90 -13.81
N ASP A 461 32.52 -9.71 -14.73
CA ASP A 461 32.78 -9.29 -16.11
C ASP A 461 31.47 -9.37 -16.89
N VAL A 462 30.93 -8.20 -17.31
CA VAL A 462 29.56 -8.06 -17.80
C VAL A 462 29.53 -7.59 -19.24
N THR A 463 28.98 -8.41 -20.12
CA THR A 463 28.51 -8.00 -21.44
C THR A 463 27.03 -7.59 -21.34
N TYR A 464 26.67 -6.42 -21.87
CA TYR A 464 25.29 -5.90 -21.83
C TYR A 464 24.66 -5.82 -23.21
N ALA A 465 23.37 -6.17 -23.29
CA ALA A 465 22.53 -5.91 -24.46
C ALA A 465 21.10 -5.57 -24.03
N LEU A 466 20.48 -4.57 -24.66
CA LEU A 466 19.09 -4.16 -24.37
C LEU A 466 18.07 -5.26 -24.73
N GLY A 467 18.26 -5.93 -25.85
CA GLY A 467 17.36 -6.95 -26.40
C GLY A 467 16.09 -6.40 -27.01
N CYS A 468 15.25 -5.76 -26.23
CA CYS A 468 14.02 -5.10 -26.69
C CYS A 468 13.62 -3.97 -25.74
N PRO A 469 12.77 -3.00 -26.13
CA PRO A 469 12.15 -2.06 -25.21
C PRO A 469 11.06 -2.74 -24.35
N VAL A 470 10.61 -2.08 -23.25
CA VAL A 470 9.51 -2.61 -22.42
C VAL A 470 8.23 -2.75 -23.24
N THR A 471 7.90 -1.73 -24.03
CA THR A 471 6.75 -1.72 -24.95
C THR A 471 7.09 -0.94 -26.22
N GLY A 472 6.43 -1.30 -27.33
CA GLY A 472 6.66 -0.65 -28.62
C GLY A 472 8.05 -0.92 -29.21
N GLY A 473 8.42 -0.14 -30.24
CA GLY A 473 9.71 -0.17 -30.88
C GLY A 473 9.88 -1.29 -31.93
N ASP A 474 10.51 -0.92 -33.06
CA ASP A 474 10.88 -1.85 -34.13
C ASP A 474 12.34 -2.34 -33.97
N ASP A 475 13.04 -1.90 -32.91
CA ASP A 475 14.45 -2.23 -32.68
C ASP A 475 14.60 -3.72 -32.37
N ASP A 476 15.26 -4.41 -33.30
CA ASP A 476 15.55 -5.83 -33.20
C ASP A 476 16.90 -6.08 -32.50
N GLY A 477 17.00 -5.69 -31.23
CA GLY A 477 18.17 -5.94 -30.39
C GLY A 477 18.25 -7.40 -29.90
N ILE A 478 17.25 -8.23 -30.20
CA ILE A 478 17.21 -9.65 -29.79
C ILE A 478 18.41 -10.44 -30.31
N ALA A 479 18.82 -10.20 -31.54
CA ALA A 479 19.99 -10.87 -32.12
C ALA A 479 21.30 -10.53 -31.37
N GLU A 480 21.50 -9.27 -30.98
CA GLU A 480 22.64 -8.85 -30.16
C GLU A 480 22.59 -9.49 -28.77
N ALA A 481 21.41 -9.53 -28.15
CA ALA A 481 21.21 -10.15 -26.85
C ALA A 481 21.50 -11.66 -26.87
N VAL A 482 21.07 -12.36 -27.93
CA VAL A 482 21.38 -13.77 -28.16
C VAL A 482 22.88 -13.99 -28.32
N ALA A 483 23.58 -13.13 -29.08
CA ALA A 483 25.03 -13.21 -29.25
C ALA A 483 25.76 -13.02 -27.91
N ALA A 484 25.39 -12.02 -27.14
CA ALA A 484 25.96 -11.77 -25.80
C ALA A 484 25.71 -12.98 -24.86
N CYS A 485 24.51 -13.53 -24.85
CA CYS A 485 24.15 -14.72 -24.08
C CYS A 485 25.00 -15.94 -24.48
N ALA A 486 25.17 -16.19 -25.79
CA ALA A 486 25.89 -17.36 -26.30
C ALA A 486 27.38 -17.39 -25.90
N GLU A 487 28.01 -16.22 -25.68
CA GLU A 487 29.40 -16.09 -25.26
C GLU A 487 29.60 -16.16 -23.74
N ALA A 488 28.56 -15.88 -22.96
CA ALA A 488 28.62 -15.83 -21.51
C ALA A 488 28.53 -17.24 -20.87
N SER A 489 28.93 -17.32 -19.59
CA SER A 489 28.73 -18.53 -18.77
C SER A 489 27.27 -18.65 -18.30
N VAL A 490 26.67 -17.52 -17.97
CA VAL A 490 25.27 -17.37 -17.50
C VAL A 490 24.67 -16.10 -18.10
N CYS A 491 23.43 -16.14 -18.50
CA CYS A 491 22.66 -14.98 -18.92
C CYS A 491 21.74 -14.53 -17.78
N VAL A 492 21.81 -13.27 -17.39
CA VAL A 492 20.90 -12.62 -16.44
C VAL A 492 19.94 -11.75 -17.24
N ALA A 493 18.72 -12.23 -17.43
CA ALA A 493 17.65 -11.50 -18.13
C ALA A 493 16.87 -10.65 -17.13
N VAL A 494 16.91 -9.32 -17.27
CA VAL A 494 16.23 -8.35 -16.37
C VAL A 494 15.02 -7.78 -17.10
N LEU A 495 13.86 -8.33 -16.78
CA LEU A 495 12.60 -8.08 -17.48
C LEU A 495 11.53 -7.55 -16.51
N GLY A 496 10.39 -7.11 -17.05
CA GLY A 496 9.23 -6.71 -16.28
C GLY A 496 8.58 -5.41 -16.73
N ASP A 497 8.05 -4.66 -15.77
CA ASP A 497 7.21 -3.48 -16.01
C ASP A 497 8.00 -2.16 -16.09
N ARG A 498 7.34 -1.18 -16.69
CA ARG A 498 7.60 0.23 -16.47
C ARG A 498 6.45 0.79 -15.63
N ALA A 499 6.71 1.17 -14.39
CA ALA A 499 5.73 1.85 -13.56
C ALA A 499 5.39 3.24 -14.12
N GLY A 500 4.13 3.63 -14.02
CA GLY A 500 3.66 4.92 -14.51
C GLY A 500 2.21 5.17 -14.10
N LEU A 501 1.65 6.31 -14.52
CA LEU A 501 0.29 6.73 -14.22
C LEU A 501 -0.49 6.96 -15.53
N PHE A 502 -1.80 6.72 -15.50
CA PHE A 502 -2.76 7.10 -16.55
C PHE A 502 -2.34 6.72 -17.96
N GLY A 503 -1.89 5.45 -18.13
CA GLY A 503 -1.40 4.93 -19.40
C GLY A 503 0.07 5.21 -19.71
N GLY A 504 0.79 5.90 -18.84
CA GLY A 504 2.22 6.21 -19.00
C GLY A 504 3.16 5.03 -18.69
N GLY A 505 2.64 3.89 -18.23
CA GLY A 505 3.39 2.68 -17.86
C GLY A 505 2.73 1.40 -18.32
N THR A 506 3.26 0.27 -17.85
CA THR A 506 2.67 -1.07 -17.97
C THR A 506 2.09 -1.57 -16.63
N SER A 507 2.42 -0.89 -15.52
CA SER A 507 1.81 -1.03 -14.20
C SER A 507 1.65 0.34 -13.56
N GLY A 508 0.87 0.44 -12.50
CA GLY A 508 0.50 1.68 -11.81
C GLY A 508 -0.93 2.10 -12.09
N GLU A 509 -1.35 3.22 -11.50
CA GLU A 509 -2.72 3.70 -11.61
C GLU A 509 -3.11 3.99 -13.05
N GLY A 510 -4.21 3.36 -13.52
CA GLY A 510 -4.67 3.49 -14.90
C GLY A 510 -3.79 2.81 -15.95
N CYS A 511 -2.86 1.92 -15.52
CA CYS A 511 -2.00 1.11 -16.38
C CYS A 511 -2.39 -0.37 -16.26
N ASP A 512 -3.66 -0.68 -16.56
CA ASP A 512 -4.21 -2.03 -16.49
C ASP A 512 -3.68 -2.90 -17.64
N ALA A 513 -3.55 -4.20 -17.39
CA ALA A 513 -3.08 -5.16 -18.37
C ALA A 513 -4.24 -5.96 -19.00
N PRO A 514 -4.20 -6.25 -20.30
CA PRO A 514 -5.20 -7.12 -20.93
C PRO A 514 -5.06 -8.59 -20.52
N ASP A 515 -3.84 -9.02 -20.23
CA ASP A 515 -3.47 -10.36 -19.77
C ASP A 515 -2.24 -10.28 -18.85
N LEU A 516 -1.73 -11.44 -18.42
CA LEU A 516 -0.57 -11.54 -17.52
C LEU A 516 0.68 -12.07 -18.24
N ARG A 517 0.85 -11.77 -19.51
CA ARG A 517 2.11 -12.01 -20.24
C ARG A 517 3.06 -10.83 -20.06
N LEU A 518 4.35 -11.09 -20.15
CA LEU A 518 5.36 -10.04 -20.13
C LEU A 518 5.07 -8.97 -21.20
N PRO A 519 5.19 -7.66 -20.85
CA PRO A 519 4.87 -6.59 -21.78
C PRO A 519 5.73 -6.58 -23.05
N GLY A 520 5.14 -6.15 -24.16
CA GLY A 520 5.85 -5.97 -25.44
C GLY A 520 6.41 -7.28 -25.99
N ARG A 521 7.70 -7.27 -26.39
CA ARG A 521 8.39 -8.44 -26.97
C ARG A 521 9.30 -9.18 -25.96
N GLN A 522 9.12 -8.94 -24.66
CA GLN A 522 9.99 -9.54 -23.63
C GLN A 522 9.87 -11.07 -23.56
N GLU A 523 8.70 -11.66 -23.85
CA GLU A 523 8.57 -13.12 -23.99
C GLU A 523 9.40 -13.66 -25.16
N GLU A 524 9.36 -12.98 -26.30
CA GLU A 524 10.13 -13.36 -27.50
C GLU A 524 11.64 -13.28 -27.21
N LEU A 525 12.08 -12.22 -26.54
CA LEU A 525 13.46 -12.09 -26.07
C LEU A 525 13.83 -13.25 -25.15
N LEU A 526 13.03 -13.54 -24.14
CA LEU A 526 13.30 -14.62 -23.18
C LEU A 526 13.39 -15.98 -23.86
N ASP A 527 12.46 -16.30 -24.77
CA ASP A 527 12.50 -17.55 -25.55
C ASP A 527 13.78 -17.66 -26.40
N ALA A 528 14.18 -16.57 -27.05
CA ALA A 528 15.41 -16.56 -27.87
C ALA A 528 16.69 -16.76 -27.02
N LEU A 529 16.73 -16.18 -25.80
CA LEU A 529 17.83 -16.43 -24.88
C LEU A 529 17.87 -17.88 -24.40
N LEU A 530 16.72 -18.46 -24.10
CA LEU A 530 16.59 -19.87 -23.70
C LEU A 530 17.01 -20.83 -24.84
N ASP A 531 16.78 -20.47 -26.13
CA ASP A 531 17.17 -21.24 -27.28
C ASP A 531 18.69 -21.30 -27.49
N THR A 532 19.48 -20.44 -26.84
CA THR A 532 20.96 -20.54 -26.82
C THR A 532 21.47 -21.77 -26.08
N GLY A 533 20.65 -22.38 -25.22
CA GLY A 533 21.05 -23.52 -24.38
C GLY A 533 21.95 -23.12 -23.21
N LYS A 534 22.19 -21.83 -23.00
CA LYS A 534 22.92 -21.31 -21.83
C LYS A 534 22.01 -21.25 -20.61
N PRO A 535 22.55 -21.35 -19.38
CA PRO A 535 21.76 -21.06 -18.17
C PRO A 535 21.23 -19.63 -18.21
N VAL A 536 19.90 -19.45 -18.07
CA VAL A 536 19.25 -18.16 -18.03
C VAL A 536 18.65 -17.95 -16.65
N VAL A 537 19.08 -16.90 -15.96
CA VAL A 537 18.54 -16.40 -14.70
C VAL A 537 17.60 -15.24 -15.02
N LEU A 538 16.32 -15.39 -14.73
CA LEU A 538 15.33 -14.32 -14.90
C LEU A 538 15.24 -13.49 -13.62
N VAL A 539 15.45 -12.18 -13.74
CA VAL A 539 15.17 -11.17 -12.70
C VAL A 539 13.95 -10.38 -13.14
N LEU A 540 12.89 -10.46 -12.33
CA LEU A 540 11.64 -9.72 -12.57
C LEU A 540 11.59 -8.47 -11.72
N LEU A 541 11.43 -7.31 -12.38
CA LEU A 541 11.15 -6.01 -11.78
C LEU A 541 9.77 -5.58 -12.26
N SER A 542 8.73 -5.83 -11.44
CA SER A 542 7.36 -5.74 -11.92
C SER A 542 6.38 -5.33 -10.83
N GLY A 543 5.31 -4.65 -11.25
CA GLY A 543 4.19 -4.26 -10.39
C GLY A 543 3.12 -5.34 -10.22
N ARG A 544 3.30 -6.49 -10.86
CA ARG A 544 2.39 -7.64 -10.80
C ARG A 544 3.12 -8.94 -11.12
N PRO A 545 2.57 -10.11 -10.75
CA PRO A 545 3.08 -11.40 -11.21
C PRO A 545 2.74 -11.66 -12.68
N TYR A 546 3.60 -12.41 -13.35
CA TYR A 546 3.47 -12.78 -14.76
C TYR A 546 3.40 -14.29 -14.96
N GLU A 547 2.74 -14.71 -16.04
CA GLU A 547 2.66 -16.09 -16.47
C GLU A 547 3.99 -16.55 -17.08
N LEU A 548 4.63 -17.54 -16.45
CA LEU A 548 5.94 -18.06 -16.85
C LEU A 548 5.93 -19.58 -17.11
N SER A 549 4.77 -20.21 -17.15
CA SER A 549 4.65 -21.68 -17.19
C SER A 549 5.40 -22.33 -18.35
N ARG A 550 5.45 -21.64 -19.50
CA ARG A 550 6.13 -22.13 -20.71
C ARG A 550 7.64 -22.03 -20.58
N GLN A 551 8.16 -20.99 -19.96
CA GLN A 551 9.58 -20.71 -19.85
C GLN A 551 10.23 -21.40 -18.63
N LEU A 552 9.47 -21.54 -17.53
CA LEU A 552 9.99 -22.04 -16.24
C LEU A 552 10.78 -23.35 -16.34
N PRO A 553 10.36 -24.39 -17.10
CA PRO A 553 11.11 -25.64 -17.20
C PRO A 553 12.50 -25.51 -17.86
N ARG A 554 12.78 -24.34 -18.47
CA ARG A 554 14.03 -24.05 -19.21
C ARG A 554 14.87 -22.99 -18.49
N LEU A 555 14.29 -22.30 -17.49
CA LEU A 555 14.98 -21.29 -16.70
C LEU A 555 15.88 -21.94 -15.64
N ALA A 556 17.09 -21.44 -15.50
CA ALA A 556 18.01 -21.87 -14.45
C ALA A 556 17.61 -21.32 -13.08
N ALA A 557 17.15 -20.07 -13.03
CA ALA A 557 16.60 -19.48 -11.82
C ALA A 557 15.63 -18.33 -12.14
N VAL A 558 14.75 -18.03 -11.18
CA VAL A 558 13.83 -16.89 -11.23
C VAL A 558 13.89 -16.13 -9.91
N VAL A 559 14.22 -14.84 -9.98
CA VAL A 559 14.26 -13.91 -8.84
C VAL A 559 13.25 -12.80 -9.09
N CYS A 560 12.36 -12.56 -8.13
CA CYS A 560 11.38 -11.47 -8.18
C CYS A 560 11.76 -10.38 -7.18
N GLY A 561 11.97 -9.16 -7.68
CA GLY A 561 12.25 -7.99 -6.85
C GLY A 561 11.03 -7.10 -6.62
N PHE A 562 9.95 -7.27 -7.37
CA PHE A 562 8.87 -6.27 -7.52
C PHE A 562 9.48 -4.90 -7.84
N TYR A 563 9.16 -3.85 -7.07
CA TYR A 563 9.82 -2.55 -7.10
C TYR A 563 10.56 -2.31 -5.78
N PRO A 564 11.85 -2.68 -5.72
CA PRO A 564 12.60 -2.77 -4.46
C PRO A 564 13.18 -1.44 -3.96
N GLY A 565 12.79 -0.29 -4.56
CA GLY A 565 13.24 1.03 -4.15
C GLY A 565 14.68 1.36 -4.57
N GLU A 566 15.19 2.50 -4.11
CA GLU A 566 16.50 3.03 -4.53
C GLU A 566 17.69 2.12 -4.20
N GLU A 567 17.58 1.30 -3.15
CA GLU A 567 18.61 0.34 -2.72
C GLU A 567 18.39 -1.08 -3.30
N GLY A 568 17.44 -1.23 -4.22
CA GLY A 568 17.03 -2.53 -4.76
C GLY A 568 18.10 -3.22 -5.61
N ALA A 569 18.79 -2.50 -6.48
CA ALA A 569 19.77 -3.10 -7.37
C ALA A 569 21.00 -3.69 -6.63
N PRO A 570 21.59 -2.99 -5.64
CA PRO A 570 22.60 -3.60 -4.77
C PRO A 570 22.07 -4.83 -4.01
N ALA A 571 20.82 -4.82 -3.52
CA ALA A 571 20.23 -5.98 -2.84
C ALA A 571 20.07 -7.18 -3.79
N LEU A 572 19.62 -6.97 -5.03
CA LEU A 572 19.53 -7.98 -6.06
C LEU A 572 20.91 -8.58 -6.39
N ALA A 573 21.93 -7.74 -6.57
CA ALA A 573 23.30 -8.20 -6.82
C ALA A 573 23.83 -9.07 -5.67
N ASP A 574 23.48 -8.75 -4.42
CA ASP A 574 23.87 -9.54 -3.25
C ASP A 574 23.13 -10.89 -3.19
N VAL A 575 21.86 -10.94 -3.59
CA VAL A 575 21.15 -12.23 -3.75
C VAL A 575 21.79 -13.05 -4.87
N LEU A 576 21.99 -12.48 -6.06
CA LEU A 576 22.54 -13.20 -7.20
C LEU A 576 23.94 -13.74 -6.94
N SER A 577 24.78 -13.02 -6.18
CA SER A 577 26.13 -13.44 -5.79
C SER A 577 26.19 -14.34 -4.55
N GLY A 578 25.07 -14.55 -3.87
CA GLY A 578 25.02 -15.33 -2.61
C GLY A 578 25.59 -14.61 -1.38
N ARG A 579 25.94 -13.32 -1.47
CA ARG A 579 26.27 -12.51 -0.30
C ARG A 579 25.08 -12.39 0.65
N LEU A 580 23.89 -12.22 0.06
CA LEU A 580 22.62 -12.24 0.78
C LEU A 580 21.89 -13.57 0.54
N ASN A 581 21.34 -14.16 1.61
CA ASN A 581 20.43 -15.29 1.52
C ASN A 581 19.01 -14.77 1.22
N PRO A 582 18.37 -15.16 0.10
CA PRO A 582 17.03 -14.69 -0.21
C PRO A 582 16.04 -15.11 0.88
N ALA A 583 15.21 -14.19 1.30
CA ALA A 583 14.33 -14.36 2.45
C ALA A 583 12.87 -13.94 2.18
N GLY A 584 12.59 -13.27 1.06
CA GLY A 584 11.24 -12.84 0.67
C GLY A 584 10.29 -14.01 0.44
N ARG A 585 9.00 -13.76 0.61
CA ARG A 585 7.90 -14.69 0.31
C ARG A 585 6.86 -13.98 -0.54
N LEU A 586 6.23 -14.70 -1.48
CA LEU A 586 5.24 -14.12 -2.37
C LEU A 586 4.00 -13.61 -1.61
N PRO A 587 3.67 -12.31 -1.70
CA PRO A 587 2.43 -11.75 -1.15
C PRO A 587 1.24 -11.94 -2.11
N VAL A 588 1.50 -12.36 -3.35
CA VAL A 588 0.54 -12.65 -4.41
C VAL A 588 0.97 -13.90 -5.16
N SER A 589 0.01 -14.73 -5.56
CA SER A 589 0.28 -15.94 -6.35
C SER A 589 0.69 -15.59 -7.78
N PHE A 590 1.65 -16.32 -8.35
CA PHE A 590 1.97 -16.26 -9.78
C PHE A 590 1.02 -17.18 -10.56
N PRO A 591 0.32 -16.70 -11.59
CA PRO A 591 -0.63 -17.51 -12.33
C PRO A 591 0.08 -18.54 -13.23
N ALA A 592 -0.55 -19.68 -13.41
CA ALA A 592 -0.17 -20.63 -14.46
C ALA A 592 -0.78 -20.25 -15.82
N ALA A 593 -0.24 -20.82 -16.90
CA ALA A 593 -0.73 -20.59 -18.26
C ALA A 593 -2.21 -20.94 -18.40
N GLY A 594 -2.97 -20.03 -19.02
CA GLY A 594 -4.40 -20.20 -19.25
C GLY A 594 -5.26 -20.06 -18.00
N ALA A 595 -4.69 -19.68 -16.84
CA ALA A 595 -5.47 -19.36 -15.64
C ALA A 595 -6.26 -18.06 -15.84
N SER A 596 -7.56 -18.12 -15.57
CA SER A 596 -8.43 -16.94 -15.65
C SER A 596 -8.33 -16.09 -14.38
N GLN A 597 -8.50 -14.79 -14.54
CA GLN A 597 -8.59 -13.85 -13.44
C GLN A 597 -10.07 -13.55 -13.05
N PRO A 598 -10.35 -13.22 -11.78
CA PRO A 598 -9.42 -13.20 -10.65
C PRO A 598 -8.99 -14.60 -10.19
N SER A 599 -7.70 -14.77 -9.86
CA SER A 599 -7.11 -16.01 -9.36
C SER A 599 -6.37 -15.71 -8.06
N THR A 600 -6.80 -16.30 -6.96
CA THR A 600 -6.22 -16.14 -5.62
C THR A 600 -6.23 -17.47 -4.90
N TYR A 601 -5.30 -17.68 -3.97
CA TYR A 601 -5.28 -18.88 -3.16
C TYR A 601 -6.54 -19.01 -2.26
N LEU A 602 -7.24 -17.89 -1.96
CA LEU A 602 -8.51 -17.85 -1.22
C LEU A 602 -9.69 -18.41 -2.03
N SER A 603 -9.51 -19.56 -2.62
CA SER A 603 -10.51 -20.21 -3.47
C SER A 603 -11.30 -21.25 -2.69
N ALA A 604 -12.63 -21.24 -2.84
CA ALA A 604 -13.49 -22.32 -2.33
C ALA A 604 -13.23 -23.62 -3.13
N PRO A 605 -13.58 -24.82 -2.57
CA PRO A 605 -13.26 -26.11 -3.21
C PRO A 605 -13.69 -26.24 -4.67
N LEU A 606 -14.88 -25.74 -5.04
CA LEU A 606 -15.37 -25.78 -6.44
C LEU A 606 -14.63 -24.83 -7.38
N GLY A 607 -13.93 -23.83 -6.86
CA GLY A 607 -13.10 -22.90 -7.65
C GLY A 607 -11.69 -23.43 -7.91
N ARG A 608 -11.33 -24.60 -7.39
CA ARG A 608 -10.03 -25.25 -7.59
C ARG A 608 -10.04 -26.19 -8.80
N ARG A 609 -8.87 -26.75 -9.10
CA ARG A 609 -8.73 -27.76 -10.15
C ARG A 609 -9.78 -28.87 -10.00
N SER A 610 -10.46 -29.16 -11.07
CA SER A 610 -11.49 -30.22 -11.11
C SER A 610 -11.53 -30.91 -12.49
N GLU A 611 -12.15 -32.08 -12.55
CA GLU A 611 -12.36 -32.80 -13.80
C GLU A 611 -13.47 -32.20 -14.68
N VAL A 612 -14.26 -31.27 -14.13
CA VAL A 612 -15.39 -30.64 -14.83
C VAL A 612 -15.05 -29.26 -15.42
N SER A 613 -13.80 -28.83 -15.31
CA SER A 613 -13.29 -27.59 -15.92
C SER A 613 -12.05 -27.88 -16.77
N THR A 614 -11.96 -27.24 -17.92
CA THR A 614 -10.79 -27.31 -18.81
C THR A 614 -9.66 -26.38 -18.38
N VAL A 615 -9.92 -25.47 -17.43
CA VAL A 615 -8.93 -24.54 -16.90
C VAL A 615 -8.45 -25.03 -15.54
N ASP A 616 -7.14 -25.17 -15.40
CA ASP A 616 -6.49 -25.44 -14.11
C ASP A 616 -6.10 -24.09 -13.47
N PRO A 617 -6.74 -23.68 -12.37
CA PRO A 617 -6.45 -22.42 -11.71
C PRO A 617 -5.26 -22.52 -10.73
N THR A 618 -4.58 -23.66 -10.65
CA THR A 618 -3.44 -23.85 -9.76
C THR A 618 -2.35 -22.85 -10.10
N ALA A 619 -1.88 -22.12 -9.08
CA ALA A 619 -0.81 -21.14 -9.26
C ALA A 619 0.50 -21.80 -9.68
N LEU A 620 1.28 -21.11 -10.52
CA LEU A 620 2.64 -21.53 -10.88
C LEU A 620 3.56 -21.46 -9.65
N PHE A 621 3.48 -20.34 -8.91
CA PHE A 621 4.08 -20.18 -7.58
C PHE A 621 2.97 -19.71 -6.63
N PRO A 622 2.70 -20.46 -5.56
CA PRO A 622 1.59 -20.14 -4.66
C PRO A 622 1.90 -18.97 -3.74
N PHE A 623 0.86 -18.38 -3.18
CA PHE A 623 0.98 -17.40 -2.10
C PHE A 623 1.87 -17.94 -0.96
N GLY A 624 2.77 -17.10 -0.46
CA GLY A 624 3.72 -17.44 0.59
C GLY A 624 4.99 -18.16 0.12
N HIS A 625 5.09 -18.56 -1.17
CA HIS A 625 6.24 -19.25 -1.71
C HIS A 625 7.50 -18.38 -1.77
N GLY A 626 8.65 -19.01 -1.53
CA GLY A 626 9.97 -18.42 -1.70
C GLY A 626 11.06 -19.39 -1.21
N LEU A 627 12.14 -19.49 -1.97
CA LEU A 627 13.27 -20.36 -1.70
C LEU A 627 14.38 -19.65 -0.92
N SER A 628 15.25 -20.42 -0.31
CA SER A 628 16.43 -19.96 0.44
C SER A 628 17.66 -20.78 0.02
N TYR A 629 18.85 -20.17 -0.01
CA TYR A 629 20.12 -20.91 -0.17
C TYR A 629 20.47 -21.70 1.08
N ALA A 630 19.88 -21.38 2.22
CA ALA A 630 20.11 -22.02 3.50
C ALA A 630 18.74 -22.28 4.20
N PRO A 631 17.94 -23.25 3.71
CA PRO A 631 16.65 -23.53 4.29
C PRO A 631 16.76 -24.07 5.72
N VAL A 632 15.80 -23.73 6.58
CA VAL A 632 15.72 -24.30 7.94
C VAL A 632 15.22 -25.74 7.90
N THR A 633 15.60 -26.51 8.93
CA THR A 633 15.03 -27.84 9.20
C THR A 633 13.89 -27.69 10.19
N TRP A 634 12.69 -28.15 9.78
CA TRP A 634 11.51 -28.23 10.64
C TRP A 634 11.62 -29.50 11.51
N LEU A 635 11.76 -29.33 12.83
CA LEU A 635 11.95 -30.44 13.76
C LEU A 635 10.63 -30.95 14.36
N ASP A 636 9.73 -30.04 14.72
CA ASP A 636 8.43 -30.33 15.32
C ASP A 636 7.39 -29.28 15.00
N VAL A 637 6.15 -29.71 14.78
CA VAL A 637 4.95 -28.88 14.70
C VAL A 637 3.84 -29.57 15.49
N SER A 638 3.40 -28.95 16.58
CA SER A 638 2.41 -29.55 17.47
C SER A 638 1.41 -28.52 18.00
N ALA A 639 0.25 -29.00 18.47
CA ALA A 639 -0.75 -28.19 19.16
C ALA A 639 -0.97 -28.68 20.60
N THR A 640 -1.31 -27.76 21.50
CA THR A 640 -1.64 -28.08 22.89
C THR A 640 -3.07 -28.62 23.01
N GLY A 641 -3.27 -29.89 22.62
CA GLY A 641 -4.58 -30.56 22.62
C GLY A 641 -5.36 -30.34 21.32
N SER A 642 -6.41 -31.19 21.15
CA SER A 642 -7.30 -31.18 19.97
C SER A 642 -8.61 -30.45 20.22
N LEU A 643 -8.97 -30.17 21.48
CA LEU A 643 -10.18 -29.43 21.82
C LEU A 643 -9.93 -27.97 21.97
N TRP A 644 -10.68 -27.14 21.23
CA TRP A 644 -10.55 -25.69 21.16
C TRP A 644 -11.90 -25.03 21.48
N PRO A 645 -12.09 -24.44 22.68
CA PRO A 645 -13.33 -23.74 22.99
C PRO A 645 -13.62 -22.61 21.98
N THR A 646 -14.89 -22.44 21.59
CA THR A 646 -15.29 -21.38 20.66
C THR A 646 -14.97 -19.94 21.14
N ASP A 647 -14.65 -19.78 22.42
CA ASP A 647 -14.17 -18.53 23.06
C ASP A 647 -12.74 -18.65 23.63
N GLY A 648 -12.02 -19.70 23.24
CA GLY A 648 -10.71 -20.04 23.78
C GLY A 648 -9.56 -19.84 22.81
N VAL A 649 -8.39 -20.31 23.23
CA VAL A 649 -7.13 -20.19 22.50
C VAL A 649 -6.55 -21.58 22.22
N CYS A 650 -6.23 -21.85 20.96
CA CYS A 650 -5.38 -22.97 20.55
C CYS A 650 -3.92 -22.47 20.46
N ARG A 651 -2.98 -23.26 21.02
CA ARG A 651 -1.55 -22.95 20.93
C ARG A 651 -0.87 -23.92 20.00
N VAL A 652 -0.17 -23.36 19.01
CA VAL A 652 0.66 -24.11 18.06
C VAL A 652 2.12 -23.84 18.38
N ARG A 653 2.93 -24.89 18.45
CA ARG A 653 4.38 -24.80 18.65
C ARG A 653 5.09 -25.30 17.41
N VAL A 654 6.08 -24.51 16.94
CA VAL A 654 6.95 -24.84 15.82
C VAL A 654 8.40 -24.78 16.29
N THR A 655 9.17 -25.82 15.99
CA THR A 655 10.60 -25.88 16.31
C THR A 655 11.42 -25.94 15.01
N LEU A 656 12.27 -24.97 14.81
CA LEU A 656 13.12 -24.81 13.62
C LEU A 656 14.58 -24.90 14.01
N ARG A 657 15.42 -25.51 13.14
CA ARG A 657 16.86 -25.57 13.31
C ARG A 657 17.58 -25.08 12.05
N ASN A 658 18.65 -24.34 12.26
CA ASN A 658 19.54 -23.93 11.18
C ASN A 658 20.77 -24.84 11.18
N ASP A 659 20.91 -25.66 10.15
CA ASP A 659 22.05 -26.58 9.96
C ASP A 659 23.19 -25.93 9.12
N HIS A 660 23.07 -24.67 8.75
CA HIS A 660 24.03 -23.93 7.93
C HIS A 660 24.96 -23.05 8.76
N GLN A 661 26.03 -22.57 8.11
CA GLN A 661 27.06 -21.70 8.74
C GLN A 661 26.68 -20.19 8.65
N ARG A 662 25.56 -19.85 8.05
CA ARG A 662 25.04 -18.47 7.97
C ARG A 662 23.69 -18.38 8.67
N GLU A 663 23.36 -17.19 9.14
CA GLU A 663 22.02 -16.88 9.62
C GLU A 663 21.00 -17.10 8.50
N THR A 664 19.86 -17.63 8.86
CA THR A 664 18.74 -17.84 7.94
C THR A 664 17.43 -17.43 8.59
N SER A 665 16.41 -17.23 7.79
CA SER A 665 15.06 -16.96 8.27
C SER A 665 14.03 -17.78 7.53
N GLU A 666 12.95 -18.12 8.21
CA GLU A 666 11.76 -18.76 7.64
C GLU A 666 10.52 -17.97 8.01
N VAL A 667 9.52 -17.95 7.13
CA VAL A 667 8.20 -17.45 7.46
C VAL A 667 7.28 -18.63 7.77
N VAL A 668 7.02 -18.83 9.06
CA VAL A 668 6.05 -19.83 9.51
C VAL A 668 4.66 -19.31 9.19
N GLN A 669 3.88 -20.07 8.41
CA GLN A 669 2.54 -19.71 7.96
C GLN A 669 1.54 -20.74 8.48
N VAL A 670 0.42 -20.29 9.06
CA VAL A 670 -0.67 -21.16 9.56
C VAL A 670 -1.94 -20.83 8.79
N TYR A 671 -2.47 -21.83 8.12
CA TYR A 671 -3.70 -21.75 7.34
C TYR A 671 -4.83 -22.51 8.02
N LEU A 672 -5.98 -21.88 8.14
CA LEU A 672 -7.22 -22.51 8.60
C LEU A 672 -7.90 -23.20 7.42
N HIS A 673 -8.33 -24.44 7.62
CA HIS A 673 -9.31 -25.13 6.80
C HIS A 673 -10.51 -25.50 7.67
N ASP A 674 -11.70 -25.12 7.22
CA ASP A 674 -12.97 -25.43 7.85
C ASP A 674 -13.78 -26.30 6.87
N PRO A 675 -13.81 -27.63 7.05
CA PRO A 675 -14.36 -28.53 6.07
C PRO A 675 -15.89 -28.48 5.99
N VAL A 676 -16.56 -28.00 7.05
CA VAL A 676 -18.03 -27.92 7.12
C VAL A 676 -18.47 -26.64 7.80
N ALA A 677 -18.84 -25.64 7.01
CA ALA A 677 -19.36 -24.37 7.48
C ALA A 677 -20.76 -24.09 6.91
N GLU A 678 -21.44 -23.09 7.44
CA GLU A 678 -22.77 -22.66 6.97
C GLU A 678 -22.75 -22.11 5.53
N VAL A 679 -21.59 -21.62 5.08
CA VAL A 679 -21.34 -21.08 3.74
C VAL A 679 -20.07 -21.71 3.16
N ALA A 680 -19.90 -21.67 1.83
CA ALA A 680 -18.66 -22.11 1.20
C ALA A 680 -17.49 -21.23 1.67
N ARG A 681 -16.44 -21.86 2.18
CA ARG A 681 -15.23 -21.20 2.68
C ARG A 681 -14.03 -21.51 1.79
N PRO A 682 -12.99 -20.65 1.81
CA PRO A 682 -11.73 -20.99 1.18
C PRO A 682 -11.17 -22.31 1.70
N GLU A 683 -10.56 -23.08 0.82
CA GLU A 683 -9.85 -24.32 1.20
C GLU A 683 -8.70 -24.05 2.18
N ARG A 684 -8.13 -22.85 2.12
CA ARG A 684 -7.09 -22.37 3.02
C ARG A 684 -7.27 -20.88 3.23
N GLN A 685 -7.10 -20.44 4.47
CA GLN A 685 -7.15 -19.04 4.85
C GLN A 685 -6.01 -18.77 5.84
N LEU A 686 -5.09 -17.88 5.51
CA LEU A 686 -4.01 -17.50 6.41
C LEU A 686 -4.59 -16.87 7.69
N VAL A 687 -4.20 -17.41 8.86
CA VAL A 687 -4.63 -16.90 10.18
C VAL A 687 -3.45 -16.51 11.06
N ALA A 688 -2.23 -16.92 10.68
CA ALA A 688 -1.00 -16.48 11.33
C ALA A 688 0.17 -16.56 10.36
N ALA A 689 1.06 -15.57 10.42
CA ALA A 689 2.36 -15.62 9.76
C ALA A 689 3.41 -14.90 10.60
N ARG A 690 4.59 -15.50 10.76
CA ARG A 690 5.70 -14.90 11.51
C ARG A 690 7.02 -15.27 10.88
N ARG A 691 7.83 -14.26 10.59
CA ARG A 691 9.24 -14.44 10.22
C ARG A 691 10.04 -14.82 11.47
N VAL A 692 10.78 -15.91 11.37
CA VAL A 692 11.65 -16.44 12.45
C VAL A 692 13.08 -16.46 11.92
N THR A 693 13.97 -15.74 12.57
CA THR A 693 15.41 -15.75 12.29
C THR A 693 16.08 -16.79 13.15
N VAL A 694 16.95 -17.62 12.55
CA VAL A 694 17.65 -18.70 13.23
C VAL A 694 19.15 -18.54 13.01
N ALA A 695 19.91 -18.32 14.08
CA ALA A 695 21.36 -18.18 14.04
C ALA A 695 22.05 -19.49 13.57
N PRO A 696 23.28 -19.43 13.05
CA PRO A 696 24.01 -20.62 12.60
C PRO A 696 24.08 -21.70 13.68
N GLY A 697 23.70 -22.94 13.35
CA GLY A 697 23.69 -24.09 14.25
C GLY A 697 22.66 -24.04 15.40
N ALA A 698 21.82 -23.00 15.47
CA ALA A 698 20.88 -22.84 16.56
C ALA A 698 19.53 -23.55 16.27
N THR A 699 18.79 -23.78 17.34
CA THR A 699 17.38 -24.22 17.31
C THR A 699 16.53 -23.11 17.93
N THR A 700 15.42 -22.74 17.29
CA THR A 700 14.47 -21.73 17.75
C THR A 700 13.08 -22.33 17.85
N VAL A 701 12.34 -21.97 18.90
CA VAL A 701 10.96 -22.36 19.11
C VAL A 701 10.06 -21.13 18.90
N LEU A 702 8.98 -21.29 18.16
CA LEU A 702 7.92 -20.30 18.01
C LEU A 702 6.63 -20.86 18.61
N ASP A 703 6.06 -20.18 19.58
CA ASP A 703 4.72 -20.45 20.11
C ASP A 703 3.72 -19.44 19.52
N ILE A 704 2.61 -19.96 18.98
CA ILE A 704 1.57 -19.16 18.32
C ILE A 704 0.26 -19.39 19.08
N ALA A 705 -0.35 -18.35 19.63
CA ALA A 705 -1.62 -18.41 20.31
C ALA A 705 -2.74 -17.91 19.36
N LEU A 706 -3.62 -18.83 18.94
CA LEU A 706 -4.72 -18.59 18.03
C LEU A 706 -6.03 -18.51 18.80
N HIS A 707 -6.64 -17.33 18.90
CA HIS A 707 -7.99 -17.19 19.46
C HIS A 707 -9.04 -17.72 18.48
N ALA A 708 -10.12 -18.32 18.99
CA ALA A 708 -11.18 -18.90 18.16
C ALA A 708 -11.86 -17.87 17.23
N ASP A 709 -11.84 -16.59 17.57
CA ASP A 709 -12.35 -15.53 16.69
C ASP A 709 -11.66 -15.50 15.30
N LEU A 710 -10.43 -16.00 15.18
CA LEU A 710 -9.71 -16.11 13.91
C LEU A 710 -10.36 -17.14 12.96
N THR A 711 -11.22 -18.02 13.48
CA THR A 711 -12.00 -18.97 12.66
C THR A 711 -13.31 -18.37 12.16
N SER A 712 -13.68 -17.17 12.64
CA SER A 712 -14.97 -16.54 12.35
C SER A 712 -15.15 -16.20 10.87
N TYR A 713 -16.39 -16.24 10.43
CA TYR A 713 -16.82 -15.90 9.07
C TYR A 713 -18.23 -15.30 9.08
N THR A 714 -18.64 -14.66 7.99
CA THR A 714 -19.98 -14.11 7.84
C THR A 714 -20.94 -15.19 7.35
N GLY A 715 -21.87 -15.60 8.24
CA GLY A 715 -22.89 -16.61 7.97
C GLY A 715 -23.99 -16.15 6.99
N ARG A 716 -24.99 -17.02 6.74
CA ARG A 716 -26.10 -16.72 5.80
C ARG A 716 -26.94 -15.52 6.21
N ALA A 717 -27.04 -15.27 7.50
CA ALA A 717 -27.79 -14.14 8.06
C ALA A 717 -27.02 -12.80 7.99
N GLY A 718 -25.85 -12.75 7.35
CA GLY A 718 -25.01 -11.53 7.29
C GLY A 718 -24.32 -11.18 8.61
N ARG A 719 -24.36 -12.06 9.61
CA ARG A 719 -23.69 -11.87 10.92
C ARG A 719 -22.43 -12.71 10.98
N ARG A 720 -21.35 -12.14 11.51
CA ARG A 720 -20.11 -12.88 11.74
C ARG A 720 -20.25 -13.83 12.92
N GLN A 721 -19.76 -15.04 12.77
CA GLN A 721 -19.92 -16.12 13.75
C GLN A 721 -18.69 -17.03 13.84
N VAL A 722 -18.49 -17.62 15.02
CA VAL A 722 -17.61 -18.75 15.31
C VAL A 722 -18.49 -19.96 15.54
N ASP A 723 -18.33 -20.99 14.72
CA ASP A 723 -19.11 -22.24 14.84
C ASP A 723 -18.32 -23.34 15.54
N PRO A 724 -18.98 -24.19 16.33
CA PRO A 724 -18.37 -25.44 16.78
C PRO A 724 -18.27 -26.43 15.60
N GLY A 725 -17.21 -27.24 15.60
CA GLY A 725 -16.96 -28.23 14.55
C GLY A 725 -15.49 -28.54 14.39
N ASP A 726 -15.20 -29.51 13.52
CA ASP A 726 -13.81 -29.87 13.22
C ASP A 726 -13.19 -28.86 12.29
N VAL A 727 -11.93 -28.49 12.56
CA VAL A 727 -11.10 -27.61 11.76
C VAL A 727 -9.69 -28.17 11.65
N GLU A 728 -8.99 -27.79 10.59
CA GLU A 728 -7.57 -28.10 10.42
C GLU A 728 -6.74 -26.81 10.47
N LEU A 729 -5.62 -26.86 11.19
CA LEU A 729 -4.56 -25.86 11.12
C LEU A 729 -3.41 -26.46 10.28
N ARG A 730 -3.23 -25.94 9.09
CA ARG A 730 -2.20 -26.38 8.15
C ARG A 730 -1.01 -25.45 8.27
N VAL A 731 0.10 -25.96 8.78
CA VAL A 731 1.33 -25.19 9.06
C VAL A 731 2.34 -25.49 7.98
N GLY A 732 2.91 -24.47 7.36
CA GLY A 732 3.85 -24.67 6.25
C GLY A 732 4.65 -23.43 5.86
N THR A 733 5.29 -23.52 4.70
CA THR A 733 6.14 -22.48 4.09
C THR A 733 5.39 -21.66 3.04
N SER A 734 4.26 -22.17 2.55
CA SER A 734 3.37 -21.49 1.60
C SER A 734 1.95 -22.04 1.69
N SER A 735 1.02 -21.49 0.93
CA SER A 735 -0.36 -21.99 0.87
C SER A 735 -0.48 -23.42 0.29
N GLU A 736 0.52 -23.91 -0.41
CA GLU A 736 0.53 -25.27 -0.98
C GLU A 736 1.57 -26.20 -0.32
N GLU A 737 2.66 -25.66 0.23
CA GLU A 737 3.72 -26.45 0.88
C GLU A 737 3.46 -26.55 2.38
N ILE A 738 2.62 -27.51 2.77
CA ILE A 738 2.23 -27.78 4.14
C ILE A 738 3.16 -28.81 4.79
N VAL A 739 3.82 -28.42 5.85
CA VAL A 739 4.73 -29.29 6.65
C VAL A 739 3.95 -30.18 7.61
N ALA A 740 2.88 -29.65 8.22
CA ALA A 740 2.05 -30.40 9.16
C ALA A 740 0.60 -29.93 9.11
N THR A 741 -0.33 -30.87 9.33
CA THR A 741 -1.76 -30.61 9.54
C THR A 741 -2.14 -31.01 10.95
N LEU A 742 -2.67 -30.05 11.71
CA LEU A 742 -3.15 -30.25 13.10
C LEU A 742 -4.66 -30.24 13.09
N HIS A 743 -5.27 -31.34 13.54
CA HIS A 743 -6.73 -31.48 13.65
C HIS A 743 -7.21 -30.98 14.99
N CYS A 744 -8.14 -30.02 14.97
CA CYS A 744 -8.76 -29.43 16.15
C CYS A 744 -10.29 -29.50 16.03
N THR A 745 -10.97 -29.61 17.18
CA THR A 745 -12.43 -29.53 17.25
C THR A 745 -12.81 -28.31 18.07
N LEU A 746 -13.48 -27.35 17.45
CA LEU A 746 -14.10 -26.22 18.13
C LEU A 746 -15.28 -26.72 18.96
N THR A 747 -15.25 -26.46 20.27
CA THR A 747 -16.23 -26.96 21.23
C THR A 747 -16.98 -25.84 21.94
N GLY A 748 -18.26 -26.04 22.20
CA GLY A 748 -19.13 -25.04 22.84
C GLY A 748 -20.24 -24.57 21.92
N PRO A 749 -20.97 -23.49 22.30
CA PRO A 749 -22.05 -22.97 21.48
C PRO A 749 -21.49 -22.11 20.34
N ARG A 750 -22.29 -21.92 19.26
CA ARG A 750 -22.04 -20.86 18.25
C ARG A 750 -21.99 -19.52 18.96
N ARG A 751 -20.98 -18.69 18.60
CA ARG A 751 -20.87 -17.32 19.06
C ARG A 751 -21.00 -16.36 17.88
N PHE A 752 -21.72 -15.26 18.09
CA PHE A 752 -21.69 -14.13 17.18
C PHE A 752 -20.64 -13.14 17.69
N VAL A 753 -19.81 -12.65 16.79
CA VAL A 753 -18.70 -11.75 17.10
C VAL A 753 -18.81 -10.46 16.27
N GLY A 754 -18.40 -9.35 16.85
CA GLY A 754 -18.46 -8.02 16.25
C GLY A 754 -17.09 -7.45 15.91
N PHE A 755 -17.03 -6.13 15.88
CA PHE A 755 -15.81 -5.40 15.65
C PHE A 755 -14.76 -5.59 16.75
N ASP A 756 -15.19 -5.94 17.96
CA ASP A 756 -14.36 -6.19 19.15
C ASP A 756 -13.66 -7.56 19.16
N ARG A 757 -13.90 -8.44 18.17
CA ARG A 757 -13.26 -9.75 18.08
C ARG A 757 -11.73 -9.68 17.96
N VAL A 758 -11.05 -10.75 18.32
CA VAL A 758 -9.60 -10.89 18.11
C VAL A 758 -9.32 -11.06 16.60
N LEU A 759 -8.45 -10.21 16.04
CA LEU A 759 -8.14 -10.17 14.60
C LEU A 759 -6.75 -10.69 14.25
N ALA A 760 -5.87 -10.88 15.24
CA ALA A 760 -4.51 -11.36 15.02
C ALA A 760 -4.07 -12.31 16.12
N PRO A 761 -3.17 -13.29 15.83
CA PRO A 761 -2.59 -14.17 16.81
C PRO A 761 -1.56 -13.44 17.70
N GLU A 762 -1.23 -14.06 18.83
CA GLU A 762 -0.09 -13.67 19.65
C GLU A 762 1.08 -14.63 19.41
N PHE A 763 2.29 -14.07 19.38
CA PHE A 763 3.53 -14.83 19.18
C PHE A 763 4.45 -14.68 20.39
N SER A 764 5.11 -15.80 20.78
CA SER A 764 6.20 -15.80 21.75
C SER A 764 7.29 -16.78 21.31
N SER A 765 8.54 -16.49 21.69
CA SER A 765 9.74 -17.28 21.37
C SER A 765 10.48 -17.70 22.63
#